data_47803c8add42b3ae274b8dc20d6c8d85
#
_entry.id   47803c8add42b3ae274b8dc20d6c8d85
#
_cell.length_a   1.000
_cell.length_b   1.000
_cell.length_c   1.000
_cell.angle_alpha   90.00
_cell.angle_beta   90.00
_cell.angle_gamma   90.00
#
_symmetry.space_group_name_H-M   'P 1'
#
loop_
_entity.id
_entity.type
_entity.pdbx_description
1 polymer ?
#
loop_
_entity_poly.entity_id
_entity_poly.type
_entity_poly.pdbx_seq_one_letter_code
_entity_poly.pdbx_strand_id
1 'polypeptide(L)'
;MARDDYQKALKKGERSYARYLSEGKYPYLQVLEELLSHTDVVAEEDLGICSIPSEMIVGTFTAGRRTAFAPNFMPLLDDESEFAAKWQALYNAHLEEGIHDPIKCYEFMNRYYVLEGNKRVSVLKFCGAPSVQGNVTRIIPKRTDEPENRLYFEFLAFYKCSKVNYIVLSKLGGYRTLLEKLGFDADYKWTDDDRMEVRSLYVRFEKVYKEKGGEQPPIPTSDAFLMYLELYPCDPNHEEKLPSQIKSELLKMWDEILLQAKGNPSEIKTEPQEAPKKNLFDYLLSPGTKYLKIAFVHDKNPQDSAWIYGHELGRMYLEEQFKGKVETISYNDVSQGAELDRTLDDAIAKKCNIIFTTTPQFLEGSIKTAIKNPSVKILNCSVDTNHQCIRTYYARLFEAKFLSGLVAGALCKNGKIGYMADYPICGMIANINAFAIGVKMVNPNATIQLEWTTVRSKQEILEDFKANEVNLVSCLEMIVPNSPSRYFGLVNIEKDEPENLTAVIWNWGALYKKLVETVQNGAWDSAGSDGVALNYWWGMSAGVVDFICSPKVPVKTRQLVEFMQHQIMEGGFSPFSGELYSQDGIVQSDDNRSLTPEEIINMRWLADNVNGSLPHWNKLNEDAKAVVEVQGVDNIEE
;
A
#
# COMPACT_ATOMS: atom_id res chain seq x y z
N MET A 1 8.21 -54.38 -0.36
CA MET A 1 7.86 -53.12 -1.04
C MET A 1 6.84 -52.32 -0.23
N ALA A 2 5.60 -52.72 -0.07
CA ALA A 2 4.62 -51.93 0.70
C ALA A 2 4.97 -51.75 2.21
N ARG A 3 5.64 -52.73 2.84
CA ARG A 3 6.12 -52.60 4.23
C ARG A 3 7.22 -51.53 4.33
N ASP A 4 8.15 -51.51 3.39
CA ASP A 4 9.23 -50.50 3.37
C ASP A 4 8.67 -49.09 3.13
N ASP A 5 7.62 -48.96 2.31
CA ASP A 5 6.98 -47.69 2.03
C ASP A 5 6.13 -47.21 3.22
N TYR A 6 5.48 -48.13 3.96
CA TYR A 6 4.87 -47.82 5.24
C TYR A 6 5.89 -47.29 6.26
N GLN A 7 7.07 -47.93 6.37
CA GLN A 7 8.13 -47.43 7.26
C GLN A 7 8.65 -46.06 6.86
N LYS A 8 8.71 -45.75 5.56
CA LYS A 8 9.03 -44.39 5.09
C LYS A 8 7.93 -43.39 5.49
N ALA A 9 6.66 -43.78 5.36
CA ALA A 9 5.52 -42.95 5.78
C ALA A 9 5.54 -42.74 7.31
N LEU A 10 5.78 -43.76 8.09
CA LEU A 10 5.92 -43.71 9.55
C LEU A 10 7.02 -42.72 9.97
N LYS A 11 8.23 -42.83 9.38
CA LYS A 11 9.33 -41.88 9.64
C LYS A 11 8.97 -40.44 9.28
N LYS A 12 8.21 -40.21 8.19
CA LYS A 12 7.70 -38.86 7.85
C LYS A 12 6.69 -38.36 8.89
N GLY A 13 5.86 -39.25 9.43
CA GLY A 13 4.93 -38.97 10.51
C GLY A 13 5.64 -38.57 11.80
N GLU A 14 6.59 -39.39 12.25
CA GLU A 14 7.41 -39.13 13.44
C GLU A 14 8.17 -37.82 13.37
N ARG A 15 8.77 -37.50 12.22
CA ARG A 15 9.44 -36.22 12.00
C ARG A 15 8.47 -35.01 12.08
N SER A 16 7.27 -35.16 11.49
CA SER A 16 6.24 -34.11 11.56
C SER A 16 5.76 -33.92 12.99
N TYR A 17 5.52 -35.04 13.71
CA TYR A 17 5.13 -35.04 15.11
C TYR A 17 6.18 -34.31 15.98
N ALA A 18 7.45 -34.73 15.88
CA ALA A 18 8.54 -34.15 16.66
C ALA A 18 8.74 -32.67 16.39
N ARG A 19 8.61 -32.23 15.11
CA ARG A 19 8.69 -30.81 14.72
C ARG A 19 7.58 -29.99 15.39
N TYR A 20 6.32 -30.42 15.28
CA TYR A 20 5.19 -29.69 15.89
C TYR A 20 5.35 -29.61 17.40
N LEU A 21 5.80 -30.71 18.05
CA LEU A 21 6.06 -30.70 19.48
C LEU A 21 7.17 -29.73 19.87
N SER A 22 8.25 -29.66 19.08
CA SER A 22 9.36 -28.71 19.33
C SER A 22 8.96 -27.25 19.14
N GLU A 23 7.97 -26.99 18.28
CA GLU A 23 7.39 -25.66 18.05
C GLU A 23 6.28 -25.29 19.05
N GLY A 24 5.99 -26.16 20.05
CA GLY A 24 4.90 -25.96 21.01
C GLY A 24 3.50 -26.09 20.39
N LYS A 25 3.39 -26.70 19.20
CA LYS A 25 2.13 -26.90 18.48
C LYS A 25 1.56 -28.30 18.77
N TYR A 26 0.23 -28.41 18.57
CA TYR A 26 -0.46 -29.69 18.72
C TYR A 26 0.02 -30.71 17.65
N PRO A 27 0.57 -31.90 18.04
CA PRO A 27 1.30 -32.76 17.11
C PRO A 27 0.45 -33.83 16.41
N TYR A 28 -0.88 -33.76 16.50
CA TYR A 28 -1.81 -34.68 15.87
C TYR A 28 -2.74 -33.95 14.89
N LEU A 29 -3.66 -34.67 14.23
CA LEU A 29 -4.69 -34.10 13.39
C LEU A 29 -5.62 -33.19 14.20
N GLN A 30 -5.98 -32.06 13.62
CA GLN A 30 -7.03 -31.19 14.16
C GLN A 30 -8.38 -31.89 14.14
N VAL A 31 -9.24 -31.59 15.12
CA VAL A 31 -10.57 -32.22 15.26
C VAL A 31 -11.63 -31.12 15.06
N LEU A 32 -12.48 -31.29 14.06
CA LEU A 32 -13.50 -30.29 13.74
C LEU A 32 -14.57 -30.16 14.83
N GLU A 33 -15.01 -31.27 15.44
CA GLU A 33 -15.98 -31.24 16.55
C GLU A 33 -15.51 -30.35 17.71
N GLU A 34 -14.20 -30.32 17.99
CA GLU A 34 -13.63 -29.45 19.03
C GLU A 34 -13.69 -27.97 18.63
N LEU A 35 -13.45 -27.64 17.36
CA LEU A 35 -13.56 -26.29 16.84
C LEU A 35 -15.01 -25.79 16.83
N LEU A 36 -15.95 -26.64 16.40
CA LEU A 36 -17.36 -26.31 16.33
C LEU A 36 -18.00 -26.12 17.70
N SER A 37 -17.44 -26.71 18.76
CA SER A 37 -17.96 -26.53 20.13
C SER A 37 -17.92 -25.09 20.62
N HIS A 38 -17.15 -24.22 19.96
CA HIS A 38 -16.98 -22.80 20.27
C HIS A 38 -17.44 -21.87 19.14
N THR A 39 -18.14 -22.41 18.13
CA THR A 39 -18.53 -21.65 16.95
C THR A 39 -20.04 -21.78 16.69
N ASP A 40 -20.72 -20.66 16.55
CA ASP A 40 -22.10 -20.63 16.09
C ASP A 40 -22.18 -21.03 14.62
N VAL A 41 -22.85 -22.16 14.33
CA VAL A 41 -23.09 -22.65 12.97
C VAL A 41 -24.50 -22.23 12.55
N VAL A 42 -24.65 -21.68 11.34
CA VAL A 42 -25.94 -21.23 10.81
C VAL A 42 -26.50 -22.16 9.73
N ALA A 43 -25.66 -22.86 8.98
CA ALA A 43 -26.11 -23.75 7.92
C ALA A 43 -25.06 -24.82 7.57
N GLU A 44 -25.53 -25.88 6.93
CA GLU A 44 -24.72 -26.85 6.21
C GLU A 44 -25.13 -26.87 4.74
N GLU A 45 -24.16 -26.92 3.83
CA GLU A 45 -24.36 -26.95 2.37
C GLU A 45 -23.69 -28.19 1.81
N ASP A 46 -24.44 -29.04 1.11
CA ASP A 46 -23.85 -30.18 0.37
C ASP A 46 -23.25 -29.67 -0.94
N LEU A 47 -21.93 -29.78 -1.07
CA LEU A 47 -21.19 -29.40 -2.28
C LEU A 47 -21.05 -30.55 -3.28
N GLY A 48 -21.45 -31.78 -2.89
CA GLY A 48 -21.29 -32.98 -3.68
C GLY A 48 -19.82 -33.41 -3.81
N ILE A 49 -19.50 -34.08 -4.94
CA ILE A 49 -18.14 -34.54 -5.20
C ILE A 49 -17.27 -33.41 -5.72
N CYS A 50 -16.24 -33.06 -4.95
CA CYS A 50 -15.29 -32.00 -5.26
C CYS A 50 -13.84 -32.54 -5.31
N SER A 51 -13.00 -31.93 -6.16
CA SER A 51 -11.55 -32.11 -6.08
C SER A 51 -10.98 -31.18 -5.01
N ILE A 52 -10.43 -31.74 -3.94
CA ILE A 52 -9.94 -31.02 -2.77
C ILE A 52 -8.42 -30.95 -2.86
N PRO A 53 -7.78 -29.75 -2.83
CA PRO A 53 -6.34 -29.65 -2.74
C PRO A 53 -5.80 -30.40 -1.52
N SER A 54 -4.82 -31.28 -1.71
CA SER A 54 -4.30 -32.15 -0.65
C SER A 54 -3.79 -31.35 0.56
N GLU A 55 -3.19 -30.19 0.34
CA GLU A 55 -2.69 -29.29 1.40
C GLU A 55 -3.80 -28.71 2.27
N MET A 56 -5.03 -28.54 1.76
CA MET A 56 -6.17 -28.00 2.50
C MET A 56 -6.86 -29.05 3.40
N ILE A 57 -6.52 -30.33 3.27
CA ILE A 57 -7.01 -31.38 4.18
C ILE A 57 -6.12 -31.38 5.41
N VAL A 58 -6.64 -30.82 6.53
CA VAL A 58 -5.83 -30.54 7.74
C VAL A 58 -6.19 -31.40 8.95
N GLY A 59 -7.36 -32.05 8.94
CA GLY A 59 -7.83 -32.72 10.13
C GLY A 59 -8.88 -33.80 9.89
N THR A 60 -9.41 -34.31 10.98
CA THR A 60 -10.49 -35.28 11.02
C THR A 60 -11.73 -34.67 11.71
N PHE A 61 -12.91 -35.19 11.40
CA PHE A 61 -14.14 -34.70 12.04
C PHE A 61 -14.18 -35.07 13.51
N THR A 62 -13.97 -36.36 13.85
CA THR A 62 -14.07 -36.86 15.22
C THR A 62 -12.69 -37.15 15.85
N ALA A 63 -12.62 -37.07 17.17
CA ALA A 63 -11.39 -37.30 17.92
C ALA A 63 -10.88 -38.78 17.90
N GLY A 64 -11.70 -39.73 17.53
CA GLY A 64 -11.45 -41.17 17.73
C GLY A 64 -10.22 -41.74 17.00
N ARG A 65 -9.64 -41.05 16.01
CA ARG A 65 -8.48 -41.51 15.25
C ARG A 65 -7.38 -40.47 15.12
N ARG A 66 -7.49 -39.35 15.80
CA ARG A 66 -6.52 -38.25 15.69
C ARG A 66 -5.08 -38.69 15.98
N THR A 67 -4.87 -39.53 16.99
CA THR A 67 -3.54 -39.98 17.44
C THR A 67 -2.89 -41.01 16.54
N ALA A 68 -3.61 -41.57 15.57
CA ALA A 68 -3.05 -42.51 14.59
C ALA A 68 -2.25 -41.82 13.49
N PHE A 69 -2.36 -40.50 13.39
CA PHE A 69 -1.72 -39.67 12.35
C PHE A 69 -1.04 -38.44 12.92
N ALA A 70 0.10 -38.10 12.34
CA ALA A 70 0.72 -36.79 12.50
C ALA A 70 -0.07 -35.71 11.72
N PRO A 71 0.18 -34.40 11.93
CA PRO A 71 -0.51 -33.31 11.24
C PRO A 71 -0.46 -33.39 9.70
N ASN A 72 0.55 -34.02 9.14
CA ASN A 72 0.70 -34.26 7.70
C ASN A 72 -0.05 -35.49 7.19
N PHE A 73 -0.92 -36.10 8.01
CA PHE A 73 -1.64 -37.35 7.73
C PHE A 73 -0.75 -38.60 7.62
N MET A 74 0.54 -38.51 7.91
CA MET A 74 1.39 -39.70 7.92
C MET A 74 1.13 -40.51 9.19
N PRO A 75 1.25 -41.88 9.10
CA PRO A 75 0.96 -42.76 10.23
C PRO A 75 1.94 -42.54 11.40
N LEU A 76 1.45 -42.81 12.62
CA LEU A 76 2.23 -42.85 13.87
C LEU A 76 2.17 -44.21 14.57
N LEU A 77 1.43 -45.18 14.03
CA LEU A 77 1.27 -46.51 14.61
C LEU A 77 2.31 -47.46 14.04
N ASP A 78 2.71 -48.42 14.88
CA ASP A 78 3.69 -49.45 14.57
C ASP A 78 3.36 -50.23 13.29
N ASP A 79 4.39 -50.72 12.59
CA ASP A 79 4.28 -51.44 11.32
C ASP A 79 3.68 -52.84 11.44
N GLU A 80 3.58 -53.38 12.66
CA GLU A 80 2.91 -54.66 12.96
C GLU A 80 1.43 -54.49 13.33
N SER A 81 0.93 -53.26 13.39
CA SER A 81 -0.46 -52.96 13.73
C SER A 81 -1.45 -53.35 12.61
N GLU A 82 -2.70 -53.64 12.98
CA GLU A 82 -3.80 -53.82 12.03
C GLU A 82 -3.98 -52.59 11.16
N PHE A 83 -3.67 -51.42 11.69
CA PHE A 83 -3.68 -50.18 10.97
C PHE A 83 -2.68 -50.21 9.81
N ALA A 84 -1.44 -50.62 10.07
CA ALA A 84 -0.37 -50.73 9.08
C ALA A 84 -0.73 -51.73 7.98
N ALA A 85 -1.27 -52.87 8.33
CA ALA A 85 -1.73 -53.88 7.35
C ALA A 85 -2.79 -53.30 6.38
N LYS A 86 -3.79 -52.57 6.92
CA LYS A 86 -4.82 -51.93 6.12
C LYS A 86 -4.28 -50.76 5.27
N TRP A 87 -3.29 -50.01 5.77
CA TRP A 87 -2.64 -48.94 5.01
C TRP A 87 -1.82 -49.50 3.84
N GLN A 88 -1.06 -50.57 4.08
CA GLN A 88 -0.26 -51.28 3.06
C GLN A 88 -1.15 -51.90 1.97
N ALA A 89 -2.27 -52.53 2.35
CA ALA A 89 -3.23 -53.06 1.38
C ALA A 89 -3.80 -51.93 0.47
N LEU A 90 -4.17 -50.80 1.06
CA LEU A 90 -4.67 -49.63 0.35
C LEU A 90 -3.60 -49.00 -0.55
N TYR A 91 -2.35 -48.96 -0.10
CA TYR A 91 -1.22 -48.45 -0.91
C TYR A 91 -0.96 -49.35 -2.14
N ASN A 92 -0.99 -50.69 -1.99
CA ASN A 92 -0.88 -51.60 -3.12
C ASN A 92 -2.03 -51.43 -4.11
N ALA A 93 -3.28 -51.33 -3.64
CA ALA A 93 -4.43 -51.08 -4.49
C ALA A 93 -4.29 -49.74 -5.23
N HIS A 94 -3.73 -48.71 -4.59
CA HIS A 94 -3.46 -47.42 -5.24
C HIS A 94 -2.44 -47.54 -6.37
N LEU A 95 -1.40 -48.36 -6.21
CA LEU A 95 -0.39 -48.57 -7.26
C LEU A 95 -0.91 -49.41 -8.43
N GLU A 96 -1.85 -50.31 -8.20
CA GLU A 96 -2.41 -51.20 -9.21
C GLU A 96 -3.56 -50.55 -9.98
N GLU A 97 -4.54 -49.97 -9.31
CA GLU A 97 -5.80 -49.51 -9.90
C GLU A 97 -6.10 -48.03 -9.61
N GLY A 98 -5.38 -47.40 -8.69
CA GLY A 98 -5.71 -46.08 -8.14
C GLY A 98 -6.77 -46.12 -7.05
N ILE A 99 -6.88 -45.03 -6.28
CA ILE A 99 -7.96 -44.82 -5.31
C ILE A 99 -9.00 -43.93 -5.95
N HIS A 100 -10.14 -44.49 -6.35
CA HIS A 100 -11.23 -43.78 -7.00
C HIS A 100 -12.38 -43.41 -6.07
N ASP A 101 -12.54 -44.12 -4.94
CA ASP A 101 -13.61 -43.88 -3.99
C ASP A 101 -13.42 -42.51 -3.31
N PRO A 102 -14.38 -41.57 -3.41
CA PRO A 102 -14.27 -40.28 -2.74
C PRO A 102 -14.27 -40.45 -1.22
N ILE A 103 -13.50 -39.59 -0.55
CA ILE A 103 -13.59 -39.48 0.92
C ILE A 103 -14.87 -38.74 1.29
N LYS A 104 -15.34 -38.89 2.56
CA LYS A 104 -16.36 -37.98 3.10
C LYS A 104 -15.71 -36.99 4.02
N CYS A 105 -15.99 -35.69 3.83
CA CYS A 105 -15.37 -34.66 4.64
C CYS A 105 -16.26 -33.43 4.79
N TYR A 106 -15.96 -32.67 5.81
CA TYR A 106 -16.52 -31.33 6.02
C TYR A 106 -15.54 -30.26 5.60
N GLU A 107 -16.05 -29.20 5.00
CA GLU A 107 -15.30 -27.95 4.79
C GLU A 107 -15.73 -26.92 5.83
N PHE A 108 -14.78 -26.31 6.51
CA PHE A 108 -14.98 -25.22 7.45
C PHE A 108 -13.84 -24.21 7.35
N MET A 109 -14.14 -22.96 7.08
CA MET A 109 -13.16 -21.86 6.96
C MET A 109 -12.03 -22.19 5.98
N ASN A 110 -12.36 -22.67 4.78
CA ASN A 110 -11.41 -23.08 3.73
C ASN A 110 -10.47 -24.24 4.12
N ARG A 111 -10.82 -25.02 5.12
CA ARG A 111 -10.08 -26.21 5.55
C ARG A 111 -10.98 -27.42 5.51
N TYR A 112 -10.41 -28.59 5.21
CA TYR A 112 -11.17 -29.82 5.06
C TYR A 112 -10.81 -30.82 6.17
N TYR A 113 -11.84 -31.43 6.75
CA TYR A 113 -11.78 -32.34 7.87
C TYR A 113 -12.45 -33.65 7.49
N VAL A 114 -11.67 -34.73 7.52
CA VAL A 114 -12.12 -36.05 7.03
C VAL A 114 -13.05 -36.73 8.03
N LEU A 115 -14.28 -37.04 7.60
CA LEU A 115 -15.21 -37.88 8.35
C LEU A 115 -14.91 -39.36 8.11
N GLU A 116 -14.73 -39.73 6.82
CA GLU A 116 -14.45 -41.10 6.39
C GLU A 116 -13.37 -41.12 5.32
N GLY A 117 -12.32 -41.93 5.50
CA GLY A 117 -11.25 -42.08 4.51
C GLY A 117 -9.88 -41.56 4.94
N ASN A 118 -9.61 -41.35 6.24
CA ASN A 118 -8.32 -40.83 6.72
C ASN A 118 -7.10 -41.65 6.20
N LYS A 119 -7.22 -42.97 6.03
CA LYS A 119 -6.14 -43.82 5.46
C LYS A 119 -5.98 -43.56 3.96
N ARG A 120 -7.09 -43.31 3.23
CA ARG A 120 -7.04 -42.95 1.81
C ARG A 120 -6.28 -41.63 1.64
N VAL A 121 -6.60 -40.61 2.44
CA VAL A 121 -5.87 -39.33 2.47
C VAL A 121 -4.39 -39.54 2.78
N SER A 122 -4.08 -40.38 3.78
CA SER A 122 -2.70 -40.71 4.15
C SER A 122 -1.90 -41.30 2.99
N VAL A 123 -2.45 -42.30 2.30
CA VAL A 123 -1.81 -42.94 1.13
C VAL A 123 -1.64 -41.94 0.00
N LEU A 124 -2.69 -41.17 -0.36
CA LEU A 124 -2.65 -40.22 -1.44
C LEU A 124 -1.64 -39.09 -1.17
N LYS A 125 -1.59 -38.54 0.05
CA LYS A 125 -0.57 -37.55 0.45
C LYS A 125 0.85 -38.16 0.45
N PHE A 126 1.02 -39.43 0.86
CA PHE A 126 2.32 -40.08 0.79
C PHE A 126 2.82 -40.23 -0.65
N CYS A 127 1.92 -40.53 -1.58
CA CYS A 127 2.20 -40.63 -3.03
C CYS A 127 2.32 -39.26 -3.72
N GLY A 128 2.11 -38.15 -2.99
CA GLY A 128 2.23 -36.78 -3.56
C GLY A 128 1.06 -36.37 -4.43
N ALA A 129 -0.14 -36.95 -4.20
CA ALA A 129 -1.33 -36.55 -4.94
C ALA A 129 -1.65 -35.05 -4.71
N PRO A 130 -1.80 -34.25 -5.76
CA PRO A 130 -2.06 -32.81 -5.61
C PRO A 130 -3.47 -32.54 -5.10
N SER A 131 -4.42 -33.44 -5.36
CA SER A 131 -5.80 -33.34 -4.89
C SER A 131 -6.40 -34.70 -4.57
N VAL A 132 -7.45 -34.67 -3.76
CA VAL A 132 -8.23 -35.86 -3.34
C VAL A 132 -9.70 -35.63 -3.70
N GLN A 133 -10.37 -36.64 -4.29
CA GLN A 133 -11.80 -36.58 -4.52
C GLN A 133 -12.56 -36.78 -3.21
N GLY A 134 -13.47 -35.89 -2.90
CA GLY A 134 -14.28 -35.95 -1.67
C GLY A 134 -15.73 -35.53 -1.88
N ASN A 135 -16.64 -36.25 -1.22
CA ASN A 135 -18.00 -35.77 -1.01
C ASN A 135 -17.97 -34.80 0.17
N VAL A 136 -18.26 -33.54 -0.10
CA VAL A 136 -17.99 -32.42 0.81
C VAL A 136 -19.29 -31.81 1.32
N THR A 137 -19.43 -31.71 2.65
CA THR A 137 -20.43 -30.86 3.28
C THR A 137 -19.75 -29.64 3.85
N ARG A 138 -20.17 -28.45 3.46
CA ARG A 138 -19.67 -27.15 3.96
C ARG A 138 -20.44 -26.74 5.20
N ILE A 139 -19.71 -26.37 6.26
CA ILE A 139 -20.28 -25.80 7.48
C ILE A 139 -20.11 -24.28 7.41
N ILE A 140 -21.22 -23.56 7.49
CA ILE A 140 -21.26 -22.09 7.39
C ILE A 140 -21.37 -21.52 8.81
N PRO A 141 -20.33 -20.81 9.31
CA PRO A 141 -20.40 -20.13 10.60
C PRO A 141 -21.31 -18.91 10.53
N LYS A 142 -21.72 -18.42 11.70
CA LYS A 142 -22.38 -17.12 11.82
C LYS A 142 -21.42 -16.01 11.34
N ARG A 143 -21.96 -15.04 10.60
CA ARG A 143 -21.20 -13.87 10.14
C ARG A 143 -20.87 -12.97 11.33
N THR A 144 -19.61 -12.56 11.44
CA THR A 144 -19.07 -11.66 12.46
C THR A 144 -18.17 -10.61 11.80
N ASP A 145 -17.78 -9.59 12.55
CA ASP A 145 -16.86 -8.54 12.06
C ASP A 145 -15.37 -8.95 12.15
N GLU A 146 -15.08 -10.15 12.67
CA GLU A 146 -13.73 -10.68 12.73
C GLU A 146 -13.12 -10.80 11.32
N PRO A 147 -11.88 -10.32 11.08
CA PRO A 147 -11.30 -10.27 9.74
C PRO A 147 -11.27 -11.63 9.02
N GLU A 148 -10.96 -12.72 9.73
CA GLU A 148 -10.95 -14.07 9.15
C GLU A 148 -12.36 -14.53 8.72
N ASN A 149 -13.38 -14.18 9.50
CA ASN A 149 -14.76 -14.49 9.18
C ASN A 149 -15.24 -13.68 7.97
N ARG A 150 -14.97 -12.37 7.94
CA ARG A 150 -15.27 -11.51 6.79
C ARG A 150 -14.61 -12.04 5.51
N LEU A 151 -13.33 -12.39 5.56
CA LEU A 151 -12.59 -12.95 4.45
C LEU A 151 -13.19 -14.27 3.95
N TYR A 152 -13.64 -15.14 4.88
CA TYR A 152 -14.32 -16.39 4.50
C TYR A 152 -15.64 -16.11 3.76
N PHE A 153 -16.40 -15.10 4.16
CA PHE A 153 -17.63 -14.73 3.45
C PHE A 153 -17.36 -14.11 2.06
N GLU A 154 -16.24 -13.41 1.88
CA GLU A 154 -15.78 -13.01 0.53
C GLU A 154 -15.43 -14.23 -0.33
N PHE A 155 -14.73 -15.23 0.25
CA PHE A 155 -14.47 -16.49 -0.43
C PHE A 155 -15.77 -17.20 -0.82
N LEU A 156 -16.78 -17.26 0.07
CA LEU A 156 -18.07 -17.88 -0.25
C LEU A 156 -18.76 -17.20 -1.44
N ALA A 157 -18.70 -15.87 -1.51
CA ALA A 157 -19.23 -15.12 -2.65
C ALA A 157 -18.46 -15.47 -3.94
N PHE A 158 -17.15 -15.49 -3.91
CA PHE A 158 -16.30 -15.92 -5.03
C PHE A 158 -16.58 -17.38 -5.44
N TYR A 159 -16.67 -18.30 -4.48
CA TYR A 159 -17.00 -19.70 -4.76
C TYR A 159 -18.36 -19.88 -5.40
N LYS A 160 -19.34 -19.07 -5.01
CA LYS A 160 -20.69 -19.12 -5.56
C LYS A 160 -20.73 -18.90 -7.08
N CYS A 161 -19.91 -17.99 -7.60
CA CYS A 161 -19.81 -17.69 -9.03
C CYS A 161 -18.79 -18.58 -9.75
N SER A 162 -17.62 -18.84 -9.14
CA SER A 162 -16.51 -19.55 -9.79
C SER A 162 -16.49 -21.06 -9.61
N LYS A 163 -16.99 -21.58 -8.47
CA LYS A 163 -16.80 -22.97 -8.00
C LYS A 163 -15.32 -23.34 -7.79
N VAL A 164 -14.43 -22.37 -7.66
CA VAL A 164 -13.01 -22.56 -7.43
C VAL A 164 -12.73 -22.61 -5.94
N ASN A 165 -12.07 -23.68 -5.47
CA ASN A 165 -11.77 -23.92 -4.06
C ASN A 165 -10.25 -23.97 -3.75
N TYR A 166 -9.40 -23.77 -4.75
CA TYR A 166 -7.94 -23.87 -4.59
C TYR A 166 -7.25 -22.49 -4.53
N ILE A 167 -7.95 -21.39 -4.80
CA ILE A 167 -7.45 -20.03 -4.62
C ILE A 167 -8.00 -19.51 -3.31
N VAL A 168 -7.16 -19.44 -2.27
CA VAL A 168 -7.51 -18.91 -0.97
C VAL A 168 -6.61 -17.72 -0.66
N LEU A 169 -7.22 -16.54 -0.64
CA LEU A 169 -6.54 -15.27 -0.37
C LEU A 169 -6.48 -14.99 1.13
N SER A 170 -5.51 -14.20 1.56
CA SER A 170 -5.31 -13.84 2.97
C SER A 170 -5.73 -12.40 3.31
N LYS A 171 -6.12 -11.59 2.31
CA LYS A 171 -6.48 -10.17 2.49
C LYS A 171 -7.91 -9.89 2.04
N LEU A 172 -8.62 -9.08 2.82
CA LEU A 172 -9.95 -8.58 2.47
C LEU A 172 -9.91 -7.76 1.16
N GLY A 173 -10.99 -7.84 0.39
CA GLY A 173 -11.09 -7.19 -0.94
C GLY A 173 -10.40 -7.95 -2.08
N GLY A 174 -9.48 -8.88 -1.75
CA GLY A 174 -8.68 -9.60 -2.73
C GLY A 174 -9.48 -10.40 -3.75
N TYR A 175 -10.62 -10.98 -3.37
CA TYR A 175 -11.46 -11.74 -4.31
C TYR A 175 -12.14 -10.86 -5.35
N ARG A 176 -12.51 -9.63 -5.01
CA ARG A 176 -13.04 -8.65 -5.98
C ARG A 176 -11.97 -8.29 -7.00
N THR A 177 -10.77 -7.95 -6.52
CA THR A 177 -9.61 -7.66 -7.38
C THR A 177 -9.26 -8.85 -8.27
N LEU A 178 -9.28 -10.08 -7.72
CA LEU A 178 -9.02 -11.30 -8.49
C LEU A 178 -10.00 -11.45 -9.66
N LEU A 179 -11.30 -11.28 -9.43
CA LEU A 179 -12.31 -11.34 -10.49
C LEU A 179 -12.06 -10.29 -11.56
N GLU A 180 -11.82 -9.05 -11.16
CA GLU A 180 -11.51 -7.94 -12.07
C GLU A 180 -10.28 -8.24 -12.95
N LYS A 181 -9.17 -8.71 -12.35
CA LYS A 181 -7.92 -9.00 -13.08
C LYS A 181 -7.99 -10.24 -13.96
N LEU A 182 -8.94 -11.14 -13.68
CA LEU A 182 -9.29 -12.28 -14.55
C LEU A 182 -10.32 -11.90 -15.63
N GLY A 183 -10.91 -10.70 -15.57
CA GLY A 183 -11.89 -10.22 -16.53
C GLY A 183 -13.32 -10.74 -16.30
N PHE A 184 -13.66 -11.12 -15.07
CA PHE A 184 -14.99 -11.63 -14.73
C PHE A 184 -15.76 -10.65 -13.84
N ASP A 185 -17.03 -10.46 -14.15
CA ASP A 185 -17.96 -9.76 -13.26
C ASP A 185 -18.35 -10.63 -12.06
N ALA A 186 -18.66 -10.00 -10.93
CA ALA A 186 -19.00 -10.68 -9.67
C ALA A 186 -20.27 -11.57 -9.79
N ASP A 187 -21.19 -11.21 -10.67
CA ASP A 187 -22.45 -11.95 -10.90
C ASP A 187 -22.34 -13.00 -12.01
N TYR A 188 -21.22 -13.02 -12.76
CA TYR A 188 -21.00 -13.97 -13.82
C TYR A 188 -20.72 -15.38 -13.27
N LYS A 189 -21.47 -16.37 -13.74
CA LYS A 189 -21.25 -17.77 -13.37
C LYS A 189 -20.27 -18.42 -14.36
N TRP A 190 -19.12 -18.82 -13.87
CA TRP A 190 -18.07 -19.41 -14.66
C TRP A 190 -18.51 -20.71 -15.37
N THR A 191 -18.16 -20.83 -16.62
CA THR A 191 -18.29 -22.06 -17.39
C THR A 191 -17.21 -23.08 -16.98
N ASP A 192 -17.30 -24.31 -17.49
CA ASP A 192 -16.23 -25.30 -17.29
C ASP A 192 -14.94 -24.88 -17.97
N ASP A 193 -15.03 -24.22 -19.12
CA ASP A 193 -13.88 -23.71 -19.88
C ASP A 193 -13.17 -22.59 -19.09
N ASP A 194 -13.90 -21.63 -18.53
CA ASP A 194 -13.32 -20.58 -17.67
C ASP A 194 -12.55 -21.19 -16.48
N ARG A 195 -13.14 -22.20 -15.83
CA ARG A 195 -12.50 -22.91 -14.72
C ARG A 195 -11.23 -23.65 -15.14
N MET A 196 -11.24 -24.25 -16.33
CA MET A 196 -10.06 -24.95 -16.88
C MET A 196 -8.95 -23.97 -17.22
N GLU A 197 -9.27 -22.83 -17.83
CA GLU A 197 -8.29 -21.79 -18.18
C GLU A 197 -7.63 -21.21 -16.93
N VAL A 198 -8.42 -20.78 -15.95
CA VAL A 198 -7.88 -20.23 -14.70
C VAL A 198 -7.08 -21.29 -13.95
N ARG A 199 -7.53 -22.54 -13.90
CA ARG A 199 -6.79 -23.64 -13.27
C ARG A 199 -5.45 -23.88 -13.96
N SER A 200 -5.43 -23.88 -15.29
CA SER A 200 -4.22 -24.07 -16.09
C SER A 200 -3.20 -22.96 -15.83
N LEU A 201 -3.64 -21.72 -15.80
CA LEU A 201 -2.79 -20.58 -15.48
C LEU A 201 -2.27 -20.64 -14.02
N TYR A 202 -3.16 -20.92 -13.06
CA TYR A 202 -2.79 -21.01 -11.65
C TYR A 202 -1.76 -22.12 -11.40
N VAL A 203 -1.96 -23.31 -11.96
CA VAL A 203 -1.02 -24.45 -11.80
C VAL A 203 0.35 -24.15 -12.42
N ARG A 204 0.38 -23.48 -13.58
CA ARG A 204 1.65 -23.06 -14.19
C ARG A 204 2.37 -22.02 -13.33
N PHE A 205 1.62 -21.03 -12.83
CA PHE A 205 2.16 -20.03 -11.91
C PHE A 205 2.68 -20.69 -10.62
N GLU A 206 1.86 -21.51 -9.96
CA GLU A 206 2.20 -22.21 -8.72
C GLU A 206 3.49 -23.02 -8.86
N LYS A 207 3.64 -23.76 -9.97
CA LYS A 207 4.85 -24.52 -10.24
C LYS A 207 6.09 -23.63 -10.31
N VAL A 208 6.03 -22.55 -11.09
CA VAL A 208 7.16 -21.63 -11.26
C VAL A 208 7.46 -20.90 -9.93
N TYR A 209 6.43 -20.52 -9.19
CA TYR A 209 6.56 -19.84 -7.91
C TYR A 209 7.20 -20.73 -6.85
N LYS A 210 6.74 -21.98 -6.70
CA LYS A 210 7.31 -22.97 -5.77
C LYS A 210 8.76 -23.32 -6.15
N GLU A 211 9.07 -23.49 -7.44
CA GLU A 211 10.45 -23.70 -7.91
C GLU A 211 11.38 -22.53 -7.48
N LYS A 212 10.90 -21.28 -7.54
CA LYS A 212 11.67 -20.09 -7.15
C LYS A 212 11.76 -19.90 -5.64
N GLY A 213 10.66 -20.13 -4.91
CA GLY A 213 10.57 -19.99 -3.45
C GLY A 213 10.97 -21.25 -2.66
N GLY A 214 11.22 -22.39 -3.34
CA GLY A 214 11.47 -23.68 -2.71
C GLY A 214 10.20 -24.29 -2.10
N GLU A 215 10.38 -25.20 -1.14
CA GLU A 215 9.28 -25.89 -0.45
C GLU A 215 8.47 -24.97 0.48
N GLN A 216 9.04 -23.82 0.86
CA GLN A 216 8.41 -22.81 1.72
C GLN A 216 8.45 -21.46 0.98
N PRO A 217 7.44 -21.16 0.16
CA PRO A 217 7.36 -19.87 -0.53
C PRO A 217 7.22 -18.73 0.48
N PRO A 218 7.72 -17.51 0.15
CA PRO A 218 7.72 -16.36 1.05
C PRO A 218 6.32 -15.93 1.54
N ILE A 219 5.33 -15.99 0.64
CA ILE A 219 3.91 -15.70 0.94
C ILE A 219 3.03 -16.80 0.35
N PRO A 220 1.74 -16.92 0.76
CA PRO A 220 0.80 -17.88 0.17
C PRO A 220 0.74 -17.78 -1.36
N THR A 221 0.69 -18.90 -2.04
CA THR A 221 0.70 -18.96 -3.51
C THR A 221 -0.44 -18.15 -4.12
N SER A 222 -1.63 -18.17 -3.51
CA SER A 222 -2.80 -17.42 -4.00
C SER A 222 -2.60 -15.91 -3.92
N ASP A 223 -1.97 -15.41 -2.86
CA ASP A 223 -1.66 -13.98 -2.72
C ASP A 223 -0.59 -13.54 -3.73
N ALA A 224 0.45 -14.37 -3.93
CA ALA A 224 1.46 -14.12 -4.95
C ALA A 224 0.86 -14.16 -6.37
N PHE A 225 -0.12 -15.04 -6.60
CA PHE A 225 -0.85 -15.10 -7.86
C PHE A 225 -1.70 -13.86 -8.11
N LEU A 226 -2.38 -13.34 -7.09
CA LEU A 226 -3.11 -12.09 -7.20
C LEU A 226 -2.17 -10.93 -7.54
N MET A 227 -1.06 -10.76 -6.81
CA MET A 227 -0.03 -9.76 -7.14
C MET A 227 0.49 -9.89 -8.57
N TYR A 228 0.68 -11.13 -9.03
CA TYR A 228 1.11 -11.39 -10.40
C TYR A 228 0.07 -10.92 -11.43
N LEU A 229 -1.21 -11.18 -11.20
CA LEU A 229 -2.29 -10.74 -12.08
C LEU A 229 -2.49 -9.23 -12.09
N GLU A 230 -2.24 -8.54 -10.97
CA GLU A 230 -2.28 -7.07 -10.90
C GLU A 230 -1.25 -6.43 -11.83
N LEU A 231 -0.07 -7.06 -11.97
CA LEU A 231 1.02 -6.58 -12.82
C LEU A 231 0.95 -7.09 -14.26
N TYR A 232 0.49 -8.32 -14.42
CA TYR A 232 0.46 -9.06 -15.69
C TYR A 232 -0.93 -9.68 -15.89
N PRO A 233 -1.97 -8.86 -16.12
CA PRO A 233 -3.35 -9.33 -16.25
C PRO A 233 -3.48 -10.35 -17.39
N CYS A 234 -4.55 -11.13 -17.38
CA CYS A 234 -4.87 -12.04 -18.45
C CYS A 234 -5.09 -11.27 -19.76
N ASP A 235 -4.59 -11.80 -20.86
CA ASP A 235 -4.86 -11.23 -22.19
C ASP A 235 -6.32 -11.49 -22.56
N PRO A 236 -7.10 -10.45 -22.94
CA PRO A 236 -8.47 -10.63 -23.43
C PRO A 236 -8.57 -11.52 -24.67
N ASN A 237 -7.46 -11.70 -25.41
CA ASN A 237 -7.38 -12.58 -26.58
C ASN A 237 -7.03 -14.03 -26.22
N HIS A 238 -6.99 -14.39 -24.95
CA HIS A 238 -6.73 -15.74 -24.44
C HIS A 238 -5.41 -16.38 -24.90
N GLU A 239 -4.36 -15.58 -25.14
CA GLU A 239 -3.04 -16.14 -25.38
C GLU A 239 -2.50 -16.83 -24.12
N GLU A 240 -2.25 -18.13 -24.25
CA GLU A 240 -1.81 -18.97 -23.15
C GLU A 240 -0.37 -18.64 -22.73
N LYS A 241 -0.18 -18.05 -21.52
CA LYS A 241 1.16 -17.71 -21.02
C LYS A 241 2.01 -18.96 -20.80
N LEU A 242 3.18 -18.99 -21.41
CA LEU A 242 4.14 -20.08 -21.24
C LEU A 242 4.84 -20.03 -19.88
N PRO A 243 5.25 -21.17 -19.29
CA PRO A 243 5.99 -21.21 -18.03
C PRO A 243 7.28 -20.37 -18.02
N SER A 244 7.98 -20.30 -19.17
CA SER A 244 9.18 -19.46 -19.33
C SER A 244 8.88 -17.97 -19.23
N GLN A 245 7.75 -17.54 -19.76
CA GLN A 245 7.27 -16.16 -19.66
C GLN A 245 6.89 -15.82 -18.22
N ILE A 246 6.07 -16.67 -17.57
CA ILE A 246 5.71 -16.51 -16.14
C ILE A 246 6.98 -16.43 -15.27
N LYS A 247 7.98 -17.26 -15.55
CA LYS A 247 9.26 -17.23 -14.82
C LYS A 247 10.01 -15.92 -15.00
N SER A 248 10.04 -15.37 -16.20
CA SER A 248 10.69 -14.08 -16.49
C SER A 248 9.96 -12.93 -15.80
N GLU A 249 8.62 -12.93 -15.82
CA GLU A 249 7.77 -11.94 -15.18
C GLU A 249 7.88 -12.02 -13.65
N LEU A 250 7.83 -13.22 -13.08
CA LEU A 250 7.97 -13.46 -11.65
C LEU A 250 9.33 -13.00 -11.11
N LEU A 251 10.41 -13.18 -11.89
CA LEU A 251 11.74 -12.71 -11.48
C LEU A 251 11.80 -11.20 -11.30
N LYS A 252 11.08 -10.44 -12.11
CA LYS A 252 11.04 -8.97 -12.01
C LYS A 252 10.29 -8.47 -10.77
N MET A 253 9.27 -9.21 -10.31
CA MET A 253 8.48 -8.84 -9.14
C MET A 253 8.93 -9.54 -7.84
N TRP A 254 9.99 -10.34 -7.90
CA TRP A 254 10.39 -11.18 -6.76
C TRP A 254 10.73 -10.37 -5.50
N ASP A 255 11.38 -9.23 -5.68
CA ASP A 255 11.76 -8.36 -4.57
C ASP A 255 10.52 -7.78 -3.85
N GLU A 256 9.45 -7.47 -4.59
CA GLU A 256 8.17 -7.03 -4.02
C GLU A 256 7.49 -8.16 -3.22
N ILE A 257 7.57 -9.41 -3.71
CA ILE A 257 7.07 -10.57 -2.97
C ILE A 257 7.85 -10.75 -1.65
N LEU A 258 9.17 -10.59 -1.68
CA LEU A 258 10.00 -10.67 -0.47
C LEU A 258 9.71 -9.52 0.50
N LEU A 259 9.44 -8.33 -0.01
CA LEU A 259 9.03 -7.18 0.80
C LEU A 259 7.71 -7.46 1.51
N GLN A 260 6.71 -7.99 0.79
CA GLN A 260 5.44 -8.36 1.38
C GLN A 260 5.58 -9.44 2.45
N ALA A 261 6.46 -10.42 2.25
CA ALA A 261 6.76 -11.46 3.25
C ALA A 261 7.33 -10.89 4.57
N LYS A 262 8.00 -9.73 4.49
CA LYS A 262 8.52 -8.99 5.65
C LYS A 262 7.48 -8.05 6.29
N GLY A 263 6.25 -8.02 5.80
CA GLY A 263 5.20 -7.11 6.28
C GLY A 263 5.27 -5.72 5.65
N ASN A 264 5.82 -5.59 4.44
CA ASN A 264 5.94 -4.34 3.69
C ASN A 264 6.61 -3.20 4.48
N PRO A 265 7.82 -3.38 5.00
CA PRO A 265 8.49 -2.32 5.73
C PRO A 265 8.74 -1.12 4.83
N SER A 266 8.33 0.06 5.28
CA SER A 266 8.62 1.34 4.63
C SER A 266 9.42 2.24 5.57
N GLU A 267 10.19 3.15 4.99
CA GLU A 267 10.95 4.15 5.73
C GLU A 267 10.74 5.52 5.11
N ILE A 268 10.41 6.51 5.94
CA ILE A 268 10.27 7.90 5.52
C ILE A 268 11.58 8.63 5.80
N LYS A 269 12.26 9.03 4.73
CA LYS A 269 13.49 9.84 4.81
C LYS A 269 13.13 11.32 4.88
N THR A 270 13.35 11.93 6.02
CA THR A 270 13.07 13.34 6.28
C THR A 270 14.17 14.27 5.85
N GLU A 271 15.37 13.75 5.59
CA GLU A 271 16.55 14.49 5.12
C GLU A 271 17.15 13.85 3.85
N PRO A 272 17.81 14.64 2.99
CA PRO A 272 18.54 14.14 1.85
C PRO A 272 19.66 13.18 2.28
N GLN A 273 19.85 12.12 1.52
CA GLN A 273 20.90 11.14 1.78
C GLN A 273 22.27 11.70 1.39
N GLU A 274 23.24 11.54 2.29
CA GLU A 274 24.62 11.87 1.99
C GLU A 274 25.21 10.90 0.94
N ALA A 275 26.03 11.43 0.06
CA ALA A 275 26.78 10.61 -0.89
C ALA A 275 27.69 9.62 -0.13
N PRO A 276 27.75 8.34 -0.56
CA PRO A 276 28.70 7.41 0.03
C PRO A 276 30.12 7.97 -0.08
N LYS A 277 30.88 7.89 1.02
CA LYS A 277 32.29 8.35 1.04
C LYS A 277 33.09 7.55 0.01
N LYS A 278 33.40 8.17 -1.13
CA LYS A 278 34.21 7.58 -2.18
C LYS A 278 35.67 7.57 -1.75
N ASN A 279 36.33 6.41 -1.84
CA ASN A 279 37.77 6.31 -1.70
C ASN A 279 38.47 6.96 -2.92
N LEU A 280 39.72 7.39 -2.76
CA LEU A 280 40.53 8.02 -3.85
C LEU A 280 40.55 7.17 -5.14
N PHE A 281 40.46 5.84 -5.03
CA PHE A 281 40.39 4.90 -6.15
C PHE A 281 39.09 4.99 -6.94
N ASP A 282 37.96 5.23 -6.26
CA ASP A 282 36.63 5.38 -6.88
C ASP A 282 36.56 6.68 -7.69
N TYR A 283 37.33 7.70 -7.30
CA TYR A 283 37.44 8.97 -8.03
C TYR A 283 38.20 8.80 -9.36
N LEU A 284 39.16 7.91 -9.42
CA LEU A 284 39.97 7.63 -10.62
C LEU A 284 39.26 6.70 -11.61
N LEU A 285 38.32 5.88 -11.13
CA LEU A 285 37.56 4.92 -11.93
C LEU A 285 36.13 5.39 -12.23
N SER A 286 35.68 6.53 -11.66
CA SER A 286 34.33 7.06 -11.95
C SER A 286 34.29 7.60 -13.39
N PRO A 287 33.50 7.01 -14.30
CA PRO A 287 33.18 7.67 -15.56
C PRO A 287 32.57 9.04 -15.23
N GLY A 288 32.95 10.06 -15.98
CA GLY A 288 32.46 11.44 -15.80
C GLY A 288 30.95 11.47 -15.68
N THR A 289 30.42 12.51 -15.04
CA THR A 289 28.98 12.67 -14.74
C THR A 289 28.10 12.13 -15.86
N LYS A 290 27.34 11.06 -15.54
CA LYS A 290 26.49 10.36 -16.50
C LYS A 290 25.46 11.34 -17.08
N TYR A 291 25.37 11.42 -18.40
CA TYR A 291 24.25 12.14 -19.04
C TYR A 291 22.94 11.44 -18.67
N LEU A 292 21.98 12.21 -18.18
CA LEU A 292 20.69 11.69 -17.77
C LEU A 292 19.57 12.30 -18.62
N LYS A 293 18.65 11.45 -19.04
CA LYS A 293 17.40 11.83 -19.66
C LYS A 293 16.27 11.58 -18.68
N ILE A 294 15.44 12.59 -18.44
CA ILE A 294 14.46 12.60 -17.38
C ILE A 294 13.08 12.94 -17.95
N ALA A 295 12.07 12.13 -17.67
CA ALA A 295 10.70 12.42 -18.02
C ALA A 295 9.92 12.96 -16.83
N PHE A 296 9.03 13.91 -17.10
CA PHE A 296 8.01 14.43 -16.19
C PHE A 296 6.64 14.12 -16.79
N VAL A 297 5.77 13.46 -16.02
CA VAL A 297 4.45 13.06 -16.46
C VAL A 297 3.40 13.74 -15.58
N HIS A 298 2.57 14.56 -16.19
CA HIS A 298 1.58 15.43 -15.57
C HIS A 298 0.17 15.03 -15.99
N ASP A 299 -0.77 15.06 -15.07
CA ASP A 299 -2.19 14.81 -15.31
C ASP A 299 -2.93 16.01 -15.93
N LYS A 300 -2.35 17.20 -15.84
CA LYS A 300 -2.93 18.45 -16.34
C LYS A 300 -1.90 19.30 -17.06
N ASN A 301 -2.39 20.32 -17.78
CA ASN A 301 -1.53 21.33 -18.37
C ASN A 301 -0.96 22.28 -17.31
N PRO A 302 0.33 22.64 -17.36
CA PRO A 302 0.93 23.60 -16.43
C PRO A 302 0.24 24.98 -16.39
N GLN A 303 -0.41 25.40 -17.47
CA GLN A 303 -1.11 26.69 -17.51
C GLN A 303 -2.44 26.67 -16.75
N ASP A 304 -3.06 25.50 -16.59
CA ASP A 304 -4.38 25.33 -16.00
C ASP A 304 -4.34 24.75 -14.58
N SER A 305 -3.15 24.32 -14.11
CA SER A 305 -2.94 23.77 -12.77
C SER A 305 -1.78 24.45 -12.08
N ALA A 306 -2.05 25.05 -10.94
CA ALA A 306 -1.02 25.65 -10.09
C ALA A 306 -0.01 24.60 -9.57
N TRP A 307 -0.50 23.40 -9.25
CA TRP A 307 0.31 22.27 -8.84
C TRP A 307 1.31 21.86 -9.92
N ILE A 308 0.81 21.61 -11.13
CA ILE A 308 1.65 21.19 -12.25
C ILE A 308 2.58 22.32 -12.70
N TYR A 309 2.13 23.58 -12.64
CA TYR A 309 3.00 24.72 -12.90
C TYR A 309 4.22 24.77 -11.97
N GLY A 310 4.02 24.51 -10.68
CA GLY A 310 5.12 24.42 -9.72
C GLY A 310 6.13 23.32 -10.08
N HIS A 311 5.64 22.13 -10.47
CA HIS A 311 6.49 21.04 -10.93
C HIS A 311 7.24 21.38 -12.23
N GLU A 312 6.58 22.04 -13.17
CA GLU A 312 7.19 22.47 -14.43
C GLU A 312 8.30 23.53 -14.21
N LEU A 313 8.11 24.48 -13.30
CA LEU A 313 9.17 25.38 -12.87
C LEU A 313 10.35 24.62 -12.25
N GLY A 314 10.08 23.59 -11.49
CA GLY A 314 11.09 22.67 -10.93
C GLY A 314 11.88 21.93 -12.01
N ARG A 315 11.21 21.45 -13.07
CA ARG A 315 11.83 20.81 -14.23
C ARG A 315 12.76 21.79 -14.97
N MET A 316 12.27 23.00 -15.24
CA MET A 316 13.05 24.03 -15.92
C MET A 316 14.30 24.41 -15.10
N TYR A 317 14.16 24.55 -13.78
CA TYR A 317 15.28 24.80 -12.88
C TYR A 317 16.31 23.66 -12.94
N LEU A 318 15.86 22.41 -13.01
CA LEU A 318 16.74 21.24 -13.11
C LEU A 318 17.58 21.27 -14.40
N GLU A 319 16.97 21.59 -15.55
CA GLU A 319 17.68 21.73 -16.82
C GLU A 319 18.76 22.83 -16.75
N GLU A 320 18.43 23.95 -16.11
CA GLU A 320 19.39 25.05 -15.95
C GLU A 320 20.58 24.66 -15.07
N GLN A 321 20.31 24.00 -13.93
CA GLN A 321 21.36 23.58 -12.98
C GLN A 321 22.31 22.51 -13.56
N PHE A 322 21.81 21.62 -14.41
CA PHE A 322 22.56 20.53 -15.01
C PHE A 322 22.77 20.72 -16.52
N LYS A 323 22.91 21.96 -16.99
CA LYS A 323 23.06 22.30 -18.41
C LYS A 323 24.10 21.43 -19.11
N GLY A 324 23.68 20.73 -20.18
CA GLY A 324 24.52 19.82 -20.96
C GLY A 324 24.77 18.43 -20.32
N LYS A 325 24.20 18.16 -19.15
CA LYS A 325 24.28 16.86 -18.46
C LYS A 325 22.91 16.20 -18.24
N VAL A 326 21.85 16.99 -18.25
CA VAL A 326 20.47 16.55 -18.11
C VAL A 326 19.65 17.08 -19.28
N GLU A 327 18.86 16.22 -19.87
CA GLU A 327 17.79 16.53 -20.82
C GLU A 327 16.46 16.14 -20.19
N THR A 328 15.45 16.99 -20.28
CA THR A 328 14.12 16.67 -19.77
C THR A 328 13.07 16.59 -20.87
N ILE A 329 12.04 15.77 -20.65
CA ILE A 329 10.84 15.66 -21.49
C ILE A 329 9.63 15.85 -20.57
N SER A 330 8.69 16.69 -20.98
CA SER A 330 7.42 16.88 -20.28
C SER A 330 6.27 16.27 -21.08
N TYR A 331 5.41 15.51 -20.41
CA TYR A 331 4.14 14.98 -20.93
C TYR A 331 3.02 15.59 -20.11
N ASN A 332 2.09 16.26 -20.75
CA ASN A 332 0.99 16.99 -20.10
C ASN A 332 -0.34 16.35 -20.47
N ASP A 333 -1.38 16.62 -19.67
CA ASP A 333 -2.76 16.17 -19.89
C ASP A 333 -2.89 14.64 -20.02
N VAL A 334 -2.06 13.90 -19.27
CA VAL A 334 -2.06 12.43 -19.30
C VAL A 334 -3.14 11.91 -18.37
N SER A 335 -4.04 11.08 -18.90
CA SER A 335 -5.07 10.41 -18.11
C SER A 335 -4.55 9.11 -17.49
N GLN A 336 -5.11 8.72 -16.35
CA GLN A 336 -4.83 7.43 -15.70
C GLN A 336 -5.19 6.23 -16.59
N GLY A 337 -4.58 5.08 -16.36
CA GLY A 337 -4.85 3.85 -17.11
C GLY A 337 -4.04 3.73 -18.39
N ALA A 338 -4.66 3.32 -19.49
CA ALA A 338 -3.97 2.96 -20.74
C ALA A 338 -3.16 4.11 -21.38
N GLU A 339 -3.54 5.37 -21.13
CA GLU A 339 -2.77 6.51 -21.65
C GLU A 339 -1.49 6.72 -20.84
N LEU A 340 -1.57 6.61 -19.50
CA LEU A 340 -0.40 6.62 -18.64
C LEU A 340 0.57 5.51 -19.00
N ASP A 341 0.08 4.27 -19.19
CA ASP A 341 0.92 3.13 -19.55
C ASP A 341 1.68 3.39 -20.86
N ARG A 342 0.99 3.90 -21.90
CA ARG A 342 1.62 4.27 -23.18
C ARG A 342 2.65 5.40 -23.05
N THR A 343 2.36 6.37 -22.18
CA THR A 343 3.25 7.51 -21.93
C THR A 343 4.53 7.07 -21.23
N LEU A 344 4.41 6.19 -20.22
CA LEU A 344 5.55 5.63 -19.52
C LEU A 344 6.39 4.73 -20.42
N ASP A 345 5.76 3.92 -21.27
CA ASP A 345 6.45 3.09 -22.29
C ASP A 345 7.18 3.97 -23.32
N ASP A 346 6.60 5.09 -23.76
CA ASP A 346 7.27 6.05 -24.65
C ASP A 346 8.49 6.71 -23.97
N ALA A 347 8.38 7.09 -22.70
CA ALA A 347 9.51 7.62 -21.94
C ALA A 347 10.66 6.60 -21.84
N ILE A 348 10.33 5.32 -21.65
CA ILE A 348 11.33 4.21 -21.64
C ILE A 348 11.94 4.00 -23.02
N ALA A 349 11.13 3.98 -24.07
CA ALA A 349 11.60 3.87 -25.46
C ALA A 349 12.55 5.02 -25.85
N LYS A 350 12.30 6.22 -25.32
CA LYS A 350 13.18 7.41 -25.44
C LYS A 350 14.42 7.35 -24.54
N LYS A 351 14.61 6.23 -23.80
CA LYS A 351 15.76 5.96 -22.91
C LYS A 351 15.87 6.93 -21.74
N CYS A 352 14.74 7.34 -21.16
CA CYS A 352 14.73 8.08 -19.92
C CYS A 352 15.31 7.22 -18.78
N ASN A 353 16.21 7.79 -18.00
CA ASN A 353 16.85 7.13 -16.85
C ASN A 353 16.05 7.32 -15.57
N ILE A 354 15.35 8.46 -15.48
CA ILE A 354 14.51 8.84 -14.35
C ILE A 354 13.15 9.28 -14.90
N ILE A 355 12.08 8.90 -14.24
CA ILE A 355 10.71 9.34 -14.54
C ILE A 355 10.09 9.88 -13.26
N PHE A 356 9.64 11.14 -13.30
CA PHE A 356 8.83 11.76 -12.25
C PHE A 356 7.37 11.77 -12.68
N THR A 357 6.51 11.13 -11.91
CA THR A 357 5.06 11.25 -12.04
C THR A 357 4.55 12.18 -10.93
N THR A 358 3.77 13.21 -11.27
CA THR A 358 3.54 14.38 -10.42
C THR A 358 2.19 14.39 -9.70
N THR A 359 1.47 13.27 -9.75
CA THR A 359 0.21 13.08 -9.04
C THR A 359 0.15 11.69 -8.38
N PRO A 360 -0.49 11.56 -7.20
CA PRO A 360 -0.71 10.26 -6.56
C PRO A 360 -1.47 9.26 -7.43
N GLN A 361 -2.38 9.71 -8.26
CA GLN A 361 -3.19 8.89 -9.17
C GLN A 361 -2.33 8.02 -10.11
N PHE A 362 -1.10 8.42 -10.39
CA PHE A 362 -0.17 7.69 -11.26
C PHE A 362 0.63 6.61 -10.53
N LEU A 363 0.43 6.43 -9.22
CA LEU A 363 1.21 5.52 -8.40
C LEU A 363 1.15 4.07 -8.93
N GLU A 364 -0.05 3.54 -9.17
CA GLU A 364 -0.24 2.17 -9.65
C GLU A 364 0.45 1.90 -11.00
N GLY A 365 0.24 2.75 -11.98
CA GLY A 365 0.91 2.65 -13.30
C GLY A 365 2.43 2.78 -13.19
N SER A 366 2.91 3.65 -12.28
CA SER A 366 4.32 3.83 -12.00
C SER A 366 4.95 2.58 -11.38
N ILE A 367 4.27 1.91 -10.44
CA ILE A 367 4.71 0.63 -9.83
C ILE A 367 4.81 -0.46 -10.90
N LYS A 368 3.77 -0.65 -11.72
CA LYS A 368 3.75 -1.61 -12.82
C LYS A 368 4.93 -1.41 -13.77
N THR A 369 5.19 -0.16 -14.14
CA THR A 369 6.28 0.19 -15.05
C THR A 369 7.66 0.00 -14.40
N ALA A 370 7.83 0.36 -13.14
CA ALA A 370 9.08 0.18 -12.39
C ALA A 370 9.46 -1.31 -12.27
N ILE A 371 8.50 -2.18 -11.94
CA ILE A 371 8.74 -3.63 -11.85
C ILE A 371 9.14 -4.21 -13.22
N LYS A 372 8.46 -3.80 -14.30
CA LYS A 372 8.79 -4.25 -15.66
C LYS A 372 10.16 -3.77 -16.12
N ASN A 373 10.62 -2.59 -15.63
CA ASN A 373 11.81 -1.89 -16.07
C ASN A 373 12.73 -1.47 -14.89
N PRO A 374 13.33 -2.41 -14.14
CA PRO A 374 14.06 -2.13 -12.91
C PRO A 374 15.31 -1.26 -13.09
N SER A 375 15.80 -1.05 -14.31
CA SER A 375 16.90 -0.14 -14.61
C SER A 375 16.51 1.34 -14.67
N VAL A 376 15.20 1.65 -14.77
CA VAL A 376 14.66 3.01 -14.79
C VAL A 376 14.26 3.40 -13.38
N LYS A 377 14.67 4.56 -12.92
CA LYS A 377 14.32 5.09 -11.60
C LYS A 377 13.01 5.84 -11.71
N ILE A 378 11.96 5.34 -11.10
CA ILE A 378 10.64 5.99 -11.12
C ILE A 378 10.35 6.56 -9.74
N LEU A 379 9.89 7.83 -9.72
CA LEU A 379 9.48 8.52 -8.51
C LEU A 379 8.07 9.08 -8.71
N ASN A 380 7.21 8.82 -7.74
CA ASN A 380 5.84 9.34 -7.75
C ASN A 380 5.66 10.43 -6.68
N CYS A 381 5.00 11.52 -7.04
CA CYS A 381 4.63 12.57 -6.10
C CYS A 381 3.45 12.13 -5.25
N SER A 382 3.77 11.43 -4.19
CA SER A 382 2.86 10.97 -3.15
C SER A 382 3.62 10.87 -1.82
N VAL A 383 2.90 10.63 -0.73
CA VAL A 383 3.49 10.73 0.61
C VAL A 383 4.14 9.43 1.04
N ASP A 384 3.51 8.29 0.76
CA ASP A 384 3.98 6.99 1.23
C ASP A 384 3.66 5.88 0.21
N THR A 385 4.51 4.87 0.17
CA THR A 385 4.28 3.61 -0.53
C THR A 385 5.03 2.47 0.16
N ASN A 386 4.45 1.28 0.08
CA ASN A 386 5.04 0.04 0.57
C ASN A 386 5.76 -0.77 -0.52
N HIS A 387 6.10 -0.15 -1.66
CA HIS A 387 6.78 -0.79 -2.79
C HIS A 387 8.23 -0.32 -2.90
N GLN A 388 9.18 -1.25 -2.95
CA GLN A 388 10.60 -0.91 -3.05
C GLN A 388 11.08 -0.61 -4.48
N CYS A 389 10.32 -1.01 -5.50
CA CYS A 389 10.64 -0.76 -6.91
C CYS A 389 10.49 0.70 -7.33
N ILE A 390 9.76 1.49 -6.56
CA ILE A 390 9.50 2.92 -6.76
C ILE A 390 9.87 3.69 -5.49
N ARG A 391 10.08 5.01 -5.62
CA ARG A 391 10.16 5.91 -4.46
C ARG A 391 9.12 6.99 -4.56
N THR A 392 8.59 7.41 -3.42
CA THR A 392 7.73 8.59 -3.37
C THR A 392 8.55 9.82 -2.97
N TYR A 393 8.03 10.99 -3.32
CA TYR A 393 8.59 12.25 -2.87
C TYR A 393 7.48 13.26 -2.58
N TYR A 394 7.62 13.97 -1.48
CA TYR A 394 6.71 15.03 -1.09
C TYR A 394 7.42 16.06 -0.21
N ALA A 395 6.74 17.19 0.08
CA ALA A 395 7.31 18.27 0.88
C ALA A 395 6.60 18.43 2.24
N ARG A 396 7.37 18.66 3.31
CA ARG A 396 6.85 18.92 4.67
C ARG A 396 6.35 20.35 4.82
N LEU A 397 5.23 20.65 4.18
CA LEU A 397 4.68 21.99 4.13
C LEU A 397 4.22 22.51 5.50
N PHE A 398 3.87 21.62 6.41
CA PHE A 398 3.39 21.93 7.75
C PHE A 398 4.37 22.84 8.54
N GLU A 399 5.68 22.72 8.28
CA GLU A 399 6.71 23.57 8.91
C GLU A 399 6.47 25.06 8.60
N ALA A 400 6.23 25.38 7.34
CA ALA A 400 5.97 26.76 6.90
C ALA A 400 4.54 27.20 7.24
N LYS A 401 3.57 26.27 7.27
CA LYS A 401 2.21 26.57 7.73
C LYS A 401 2.18 26.98 9.20
N PHE A 402 3.00 26.37 10.03
CA PHE A 402 3.18 26.79 11.43
C PHE A 402 3.64 28.25 11.52
N LEU A 403 4.65 28.65 10.70
CA LEU A 403 5.13 30.02 10.65
C LEU A 403 4.03 31.01 10.18
N SER A 404 3.24 30.60 9.20
CA SER A 404 2.07 31.37 8.76
C SER A 404 1.03 31.52 9.88
N GLY A 405 0.83 30.47 10.68
CA GLY A 405 -0.02 30.47 11.87
C GLY A 405 0.43 31.47 12.93
N LEU A 406 1.75 31.58 13.19
CA LEU A 406 2.30 32.59 14.09
C LEU A 406 1.95 34.02 13.65
N VAL A 407 2.07 34.29 12.33
CA VAL A 407 1.70 35.61 11.77
C VAL A 407 0.21 35.85 11.91
N ALA A 408 -0.62 34.87 11.57
CA ALA A 408 -2.07 34.98 11.65
C ALA A 408 -2.54 35.24 13.09
N GLY A 409 -2.05 34.47 14.05
CA GLY A 409 -2.38 34.62 15.48
C GLY A 409 -1.95 35.99 16.05
N ALA A 410 -0.73 36.45 15.69
CA ALA A 410 -0.20 37.74 16.15
C ALA A 410 -0.96 38.95 15.59
N LEU A 411 -1.57 38.82 14.40
CA LEU A 411 -2.32 39.89 13.74
C LEU A 411 -3.83 39.82 13.97
N CYS A 412 -4.33 38.70 14.46
CA CYS A 412 -5.76 38.49 14.69
C CYS A 412 -6.25 39.30 15.89
N LYS A 413 -7.19 40.25 15.67
CA LYS A 413 -7.74 41.13 16.70
C LYS A 413 -9.06 40.63 17.30
N ASN A 414 -9.87 39.95 16.52
CA ASN A 414 -11.22 39.53 16.90
C ASN A 414 -11.33 38.05 17.26
N GLY A 415 -10.22 37.32 17.27
CA GLY A 415 -10.17 35.90 17.60
C GLY A 415 -10.65 34.93 16.51
N LYS A 416 -10.93 35.41 15.28
CA LYS A 416 -11.43 34.61 14.18
C LYS A 416 -10.46 34.60 13.00
N ILE A 417 -10.05 33.41 12.56
CA ILE A 417 -9.15 33.20 11.44
C ILE A 417 -9.76 32.16 10.50
N GLY A 418 -9.73 32.38 9.19
CA GLY A 418 -10.17 31.45 8.19
C GLY A 418 -9.03 30.56 7.68
N TYR A 419 -9.35 29.32 7.38
CA TYR A 419 -8.45 28.39 6.69
C TYR A 419 -9.18 27.70 5.54
N MET A 420 -8.71 27.89 4.32
CA MET A 420 -9.18 27.15 3.16
C MET A 420 -8.25 25.99 2.87
N ALA A 421 -8.76 24.77 3.02
CA ALA A 421 -8.08 23.53 2.62
C ALA A 421 -8.61 23.05 1.28
N ASP A 422 -7.84 22.24 0.56
CA ASP A 422 -8.26 21.62 -0.69
C ASP A 422 -8.58 20.13 -0.50
N TYR A 423 -7.62 19.23 -0.61
CA TYR A 423 -7.84 17.78 -0.57
C TYR A 423 -7.65 17.22 0.85
N PRO A 424 -8.61 16.41 1.37
CA PRO A 424 -8.45 15.74 2.66
C PRO A 424 -7.57 14.48 2.51
N ILE A 425 -6.28 14.68 2.22
CA ILE A 425 -5.30 13.63 1.99
C ILE A 425 -4.24 13.57 3.09
N CYS A 426 -3.53 12.44 3.15
CA CYS A 426 -2.41 12.23 4.06
C CYS A 426 -1.40 13.39 3.96
N GLY A 427 -0.96 13.89 5.12
CA GLY A 427 -0.06 15.05 5.23
C GLY A 427 -0.74 16.42 5.15
N MET A 428 -1.94 16.56 4.56
CA MET A 428 -2.67 17.83 4.51
C MET A 428 -3.23 18.24 5.87
N ILE A 429 -3.69 17.28 6.66
CA ILE A 429 -4.22 17.55 8.01
C ILE A 429 -3.13 18.13 8.91
N ALA A 430 -1.90 17.65 8.75
CA ALA A 430 -0.74 18.21 9.44
C ALA A 430 -0.52 19.71 9.13
N ASN A 431 -0.80 20.16 7.89
CA ASN A 431 -0.70 21.56 7.51
C ASN A 431 -1.71 22.43 8.28
N ILE A 432 -2.95 21.95 8.40
CA ILE A 432 -4.03 22.62 9.13
C ILE A 432 -3.66 22.71 10.60
N ASN A 433 -3.25 21.59 11.20
CA ASN A 433 -2.93 21.52 12.62
C ASN A 433 -1.67 22.32 12.99
N ALA A 434 -0.62 22.28 12.15
CA ALA A 434 0.57 23.10 12.39
C ALA A 434 0.25 24.60 12.35
N PHE A 435 -0.59 25.03 11.39
CA PHE A 435 -1.09 26.40 11.36
C PHE A 435 -1.87 26.74 12.65
N ALA A 436 -2.76 25.85 13.08
CA ALA A 436 -3.58 26.00 14.27
C ALA A 436 -2.72 26.11 15.55
N ILE A 437 -1.71 25.26 15.69
CA ILE A 437 -0.74 25.29 16.78
C ILE A 437 0.04 26.61 16.77
N GLY A 438 0.49 27.07 15.60
CA GLY A 438 1.16 28.36 15.43
C GLY A 438 0.28 29.54 15.87
N VAL A 439 -1.00 29.52 15.50
CA VAL A 439 -1.98 30.53 15.96
C VAL A 439 -2.12 30.49 17.49
N LYS A 440 -2.35 29.30 18.05
CA LYS A 440 -2.59 29.11 19.49
C LYS A 440 -1.39 29.52 20.33
N MET A 441 -0.17 29.32 19.83
CA MET A 441 1.07 29.67 20.53
C MET A 441 1.19 31.17 20.83
N VAL A 442 0.67 32.03 19.94
CA VAL A 442 0.75 33.51 20.11
C VAL A 442 -0.59 34.14 20.44
N ASN A 443 -1.70 33.47 20.19
CA ASN A 443 -3.06 33.94 20.52
C ASN A 443 -3.94 32.75 20.96
N PRO A 444 -3.86 32.33 22.24
CA PRO A 444 -4.57 31.16 22.75
C PRO A 444 -6.11 31.19 22.62
N ASN A 445 -6.68 32.41 22.47
CA ASN A 445 -8.14 32.59 22.36
C ASN A 445 -8.64 32.62 20.91
N ALA A 446 -7.74 32.56 19.90
CA ALA A 446 -8.14 32.59 18.53
C ALA A 446 -8.59 31.20 18.04
N THR A 447 -9.67 31.18 17.27
CA THR A 447 -10.22 29.98 16.63
C THR A 447 -10.10 30.05 15.11
N ILE A 448 -10.00 28.90 14.49
CA ILE A 448 -9.85 28.75 13.05
C ILE A 448 -11.14 28.21 12.46
N GLN A 449 -11.70 28.90 11.48
CA GLN A 449 -12.83 28.45 10.68
C GLN A 449 -12.28 27.65 9.48
N LEU A 450 -12.43 26.33 9.48
CA LEU A 450 -11.95 25.46 8.42
C LEU A 450 -13.01 25.23 7.36
N GLU A 451 -12.68 25.51 6.11
CA GLU A 451 -13.52 25.27 4.94
C GLU A 451 -12.74 24.53 3.83
N TRP A 452 -13.45 23.72 3.05
CA TRP A 452 -12.86 22.86 2.02
C TRP A 452 -13.25 23.29 0.61
N THR A 453 -12.29 23.63 -0.23
CA THR A 453 -12.52 24.02 -1.64
C THR A 453 -12.96 22.86 -2.53
N THR A 454 -12.79 21.63 -2.08
CA THR A 454 -13.28 20.41 -2.73
C THR A 454 -14.75 20.10 -2.41
N VAL A 455 -15.36 20.86 -1.49
CA VAL A 455 -16.77 20.76 -1.11
C VAL A 455 -17.57 22.00 -1.54
N ARG A 456 -16.98 23.19 -1.41
CA ARG A 456 -17.60 24.50 -1.73
C ARG A 456 -16.69 25.32 -2.63
N SER A 457 -17.24 26.21 -3.42
CA SER A 457 -16.42 27.10 -4.25
C SER A 457 -15.63 28.10 -3.38
N LYS A 458 -14.44 28.44 -3.84
CA LYS A 458 -13.56 29.42 -3.20
C LYS A 458 -14.24 30.77 -2.97
N GLN A 459 -15.11 31.18 -3.91
CA GLN A 459 -15.85 32.44 -3.83
C GLN A 459 -16.89 32.38 -2.68
N GLU A 460 -17.69 31.32 -2.59
CA GLU A 460 -18.68 31.15 -1.50
C GLU A 460 -18.02 31.15 -0.13
N ILE A 461 -16.85 30.49 0.00
CA ILE A 461 -16.08 30.45 1.25
C ILE A 461 -15.62 31.84 1.63
N LEU A 462 -15.08 32.63 0.69
CA LEU A 462 -14.62 34.01 0.96
C LEU A 462 -15.78 34.95 1.33
N GLU A 463 -16.94 34.80 0.68
CA GLU A 463 -18.15 35.57 1.02
C GLU A 463 -18.63 35.26 2.44
N ASP A 464 -18.65 33.99 2.83
CA ASP A 464 -18.99 33.55 4.19
C ASP A 464 -17.99 34.08 5.23
N PHE A 465 -16.70 34.03 4.95
CA PHE A 465 -15.69 34.57 5.85
C PHE A 465 -15.88 36.07 6.08
N LYS A 466 -16.13 36.83 5.02
CA LYS A 466 -16.43 38.27 5.13
C LYS A 466 -17.70 38.54 5.94
N ALA A 467 -18.76 37.78 5.70
CA ALA A 467 -20.02 37.92 6.43
C ALA A 467 -19.89 37.60 7.92
N ASN A 468 -18.96 36.73 8.30
CA ASN A 468 -18.69 36.34 9.69
C ASN A 468 -17.54 37.12 10.34
N GLU A 469 -17.08 38.23 9.72
CA GLU A 469 -15.99 39.09 10.18
C GLU A 469 -14.63 38.35 10.32
N VAL A 470 -14.41 37.32 9.52
CA VAL A 470 -13.14 36.63 9.41
C VAL A 470 -12.24 37.40 8.45
N ASN A 471 -11.32 38.20 8.99
CA ASN A 471 -10.51 39.11 8.20
C ASN A 471 -9.16 38.52 7.73
N LEU A 472 -8.63 37.57 8.46
CA LEU A 472 -7.38 36.86 8.13
C LEU A 472 -7.70 35.46 7.63
N VAL A 473 -7.25 35.12 6.43
CA VAL A 473 -7.55 33.85 5.80
C VAL A 473 -6.27 33.21 5.24
N SER A 474 -5.99 31.98 5.67
CA SER A 474 -5.01 31.11 5.00
C SER A 474 -5.66 30.52 3.74
N CYS A 475 -5.31 31.03 2.60
CA CYS A 475 -5.74 30.52 1.29
C CYS A 475 -4.82 29.40 0.80
N LEU A 476 -5.11 28.87 -0.39
CA LEU A 476 -4.21 27.95 -1.10
C LEU A 476 -2.88 28.65 -1.43
N GLU A 477 -1.80 27.89 -1.46
CA GLU A 477 -0.45 28.47 -1.59
C GLU A 477 -0.01 28.73 -3.04
N MET A 478 -0.83 28.37 -4.02
CA MET A 478 -0.43 28.41 -5.42
C MET A 478 -1.39 29.22 -6.29
N ILE A 479 -0.84 29.72 -7.38
CA ILE A 479 -1.56 30.55 -8.38
C ILE A 479 -1.60 29.76 -9.69
N VAL A 480 -2.80 29.66 -10.28
CA VAL A 480 -3.00 29.12 -11.63
C VAL A 480 -2.58 30.18 -12.66
N PRO A 481 -1.65 29.92 -13.58
CA PRO A 481 -1.17 30.92 -14.55
C PRO A 481 -2.28 31.56 -15.40
N ASN A 482 -3.20 30.73 -15.92
CA ASN A 482 -4.32 31.23 -16.73
C ASN A 482 -5.44 31.92 -15.91
N SER A 483 -5.41 31.80 -14.57
CA SER A 483 -6.39 32.43 -13.68
C SER A 483 -5.70 33.01 -12.44
N PRO A 484 -4.86 34.07 -12.63
CA PRO A 484 -4.10 34.63 -11.52
C PRO A 484 -5.02 35.27 -10.49
N SER A 485 -4.72 35.05 -9.22
CA SER A 485 -5.49 35.52 -8.08
C SER A 485 -4.55 36.10 -7.03
N ARG A 486 -4.98 37.15 -6.32
CA ARG A 486 -4.26 37.64 -5.13
C ARG A 486 -4.61 36.87 -3.85
N TYR A 487 -5.59 35.97 -3.91
CA TYR A 487 -5.98 35.13 -2.76
C TYR A 487 -5.09 33.88 -2.70
N PHE A 488 -3.84 34.05 -2.22
CA PHE A 488 -2.89 32.97 -1.97
C PHE A 488 -2.09 33.25 -0.69
N GLY A 489 -1.65 32.20 -0.02
CA GLY A 489 -0.98 32.28 1.26
C GLY A 489 -1.88 32.86 2.37
N LEU A 490 -1.31 33.52 3.34
CA LEU A 490 -2.07 34.25 4.38
C LEU A 490 -2.42 35.65 3.85
N VAL A 491 -3.71 35.96 3.79
CA VAL A 491 -4.22 37.24 3.33
C VAL A 491 -5.10 37.95 4.36
N ASN A 492 -5.03 39.28 4.38
CA ASN A 492 -6.03 40.11 5.05
C ASN A 492 -7.06 40.51 4.01
N ILE A 493 -8.34 40.16 4.24
CA ILE A 493 -9.48 40.44 3.34
C ILE A 493 -10.42 41.54 3.86
N GLU A 494 -10.02 42.29 4.89
CA GLU A 494 -10.80 43.41 5.47
C GLU A 494 -11.06 44.48 4.45
N LYS A 495 -10.16 44.71 3.50
CA LYS A 495 -10.27 45.68 2.41
C LYS A 495 -10.77 45.01 1.13
N ASP A 496 -11.21 45.81 0.17
CA ASP A 496 -11.66 45.36 -1.15
C ASP A 496 -10.56 44.56 -1.90
N GLU A 497 -9.31 45.03 -1.82
CA GLU A 497 -8.15 44.29 -2.32
C GLU A 497 -7.48 43.49 -1.21
N PRO A 498 -7.26 42.16 -1.42
CA PRO A 498 -6.59 41.32 -0.43
C PRO A 498 -5.14 41.75 -0.25
N GLU A 499 -4.70 41.78 1.00
CA GLU A 499 -3.32 42.09 1.37
C GLU A 499 -2.57 40.84 1.76
N ASN A 500 -1.62 40.39 0.92
CA ASN A 500 -0.81 39.22 1.20
C ASN A 500 0.20 39.49 2.32
N LEU A 501 0.18 38.64 3.34
CA LEU A 501 1.01 38.72 4.54
C LEU A 501 2.12 37.68 4.55
N THR A 502 1.81 36.44 4.17
CA THR A 502 2.81 35.37 4.03
C THR A 502 2.52 34.52 2.79
N ALA A 503 3.53 33.84 2.30
CA ALA A 503 3.40 32.79 1.30
C ALA A 503 4.33 31.63 1.65
N VAL A 504 3.84 30.42 1.46
CA VAL A 504 4.61 29.18 1.55
C VAL A 504 5.01 28.77 0.14
N ILE A 505 6.24 28.34 -0.05
CA ILE A 505 6.78 28.01 -1.36
C ILE A 505 7.24 26.57 -1.38
N TRP A 506 6.75 25.81 -2.37
CA TRP A 506 7.35 24.54 -2.77
C TRP A 506 8.51 24.77 -3.72
N ASN A 507 9.70 24.44 -3.29
CA ASN A 507 10.89 24.51 -4.13
C ASN A 507 11.17 23.15 -4.80
N TRP A 508 10.30 22.77 -5.75
CA TRP A 508 10.44 21.52 -6.48
C TRP A 508 11.79 21.41 -7.21
N GLY A 509 12.34 22.53 -7.64
CA GLY A 509 13.66 22.56 -8.28
C GLY A 509 14.77 22.08 -7.36
N ALA A 510 14.79 22.51 -6.11
CA ALA A 510 15.75 22.05 -5.10
C ALA A 510 15.57 20.57 -4.80
N LEU A 511 14.30 20.09 -4.71
CA LEU A 511 13.98 18.67 -4.50
C LEU A 511 14.49 17.81 -5.66
N TYR A 512 14.13 18.14 -6.88
CA TYR A 512 14.55 17.41 -8.07
C TYR A 512 16.06 17.37 -8.23
N LYS A 513 16.73 18.51 -7.99
CA LYS A 513 18.20 18.58 -8.02
C LYS A 513 18.82 17.54 -7.07
N LYS A 514 18.38 17.51 -5.82
CA LYS A 514 18.91 16.57 -4.81
C LYS A 514 18.59 15.11 -5.17
N LEU A 515 17.41 14.81 -5.70
CA LEU A 515 17.06 13.46 -6.14
C LEU A 515 17.93 13.02 -7.33
N VAL A 516 18.16 13.88 -8.31
CA VAL A 516 19.05 13.60 -9.44
C VAL A 516 20.49 13.41 -8.98
N GLU A 517 20.98 14.24 -8.06
CA GLU A 517 22.30 14.07 -7.43
C GLU A 517 22.41 12.72 -6.71
N THR A 518 21.38 12.25 -6.03
CA THR A 518 21.32 10.93 -5.38
C THR A 518 21.50 9.79 -6.40
N VAL A 519 20.94 9.92 -7.59
CA VAL A 519 21.11 8.96 -8.68
C VAL A 519 22.52 9.04 -9.28
N GLN A 520 23.04 10.27 -9.52
CA GLN A 520 24.36 10.48 -10.13
C GLN A 520 25.50 10.01 -9.25
N ASN A 521 25.39 10.18 -7.93
CA ASN A 521 26.47 9.84 -6.98
C ASN A 521 26.42 8.37 -6.49
N GLY A 522 25.39 7.59 -6.88
CA GLY A 522 25.21 6.19 -6.51
C GLY A 522 24.54 5.96 -5.15
N ALA A 523 24.13 7.02 -4.43
CA ALA A 523 23.40 6.89 -3.17
C ALA A 523 22.02 6.24 -3.36
N TRP A 524 21.43 6.36 -4.54
CA TRP A 524 20.18 5.67 -4.88
C TRP A 524 20.31 4.15 -4.72
N ASP A 525 21.34 3.56 -5.31
CA ASP A 525 21.47 2.09 -5.34
C ASP A 525 21.93 1.54 -3.97
N SER A 526 22.70 2.31 -3.20
CA SER A 526 23.13 1.92 -1.85
C SER A 526 22.01 1.98 -0.81
N ALA A 527 21.07 2.89 -0.96
CA ALA A 527 20.00 3.08 0.00
C ALA A 527 18.83 2.05 -0.13
N GLY A 528 18.74 1.34 -1.26
CA GLY A 528 17.69 0.33 -1.48
C GLY A 528 18.14 -1.11 -1.17
N SER A 529 19.35 -1.33 -0.63
CA SER A 529 19.92 -2.66 -0.42
C SER A 529 19.25 -3.48 0.68
N ASP A 530 18.50 -2.87 1.59
CA ASP A 530 17.97 -3.52 2.79
C ASP A 530 16.56 -4.13 2.62
N GLY A 531 15.98 -4.01 1.41
CA GLY A 531 14.64 -4.52 1.11
C GLY A 531 13.56 -3.78 1.91
N VAL A 532 13.63 -2.44 1.91
CA VAL A 532 12.68 -1.52 2.54
C VAL A 532 12.20 -0.52 1.49
N ALA A 533 10.91 -0.19 1.46
CA ALA A 533 10.39 0.88 0.62
C ALA A 533 10.86 2.24 1.13
N LEU A 534 11.33 3.11 0.25
CA LEU A 534 11.86 4.42 0.62
C LEU A 534 10.96 5.55 0.12
N ASN A 535 10.57 6.41 1.06
CA ASN A 535 9.71 7.56 0.83
C ASN A 535 10.45 8.84 1.25
N TYR A 536 10.49 9.84 0.38
CA TYR A 536 11.17 11.11 0.65
C TYR A 536 10.16 12.17 1.07
N TRP A 537 10.31 12.68 2.28
CA TRP A 537 9.46 13.73 2.83
C TRP A 537 10.30 14.85 3.43
N TRP A 538 10.82 15.71 2.55
CA TRP A 538 11.78 16.75 2.91
C TRP A 538 11.11 18.09 3.20
N GLY A 539 11.72 18.88 4.06
CA GLY A 539 11.20 20.15 4.56
C GLY A 539 12.12 21.34 4.32
N MET A 540 12.03 22.30 5.23
CA MET A 540 12.79 23.55 5.18
C MET A 540 14.30 23.32 5.34
N SER A 541 14.72 22.38 6.18
CA SER A 541 16.12 21.99 6.37
C SER A 541 16.80 21.56 5.07
N ALA A 542 16.05 20.88 4.19
CA ALA A 542 16.50 20.47 2.87
C ALA A 542 16.34 21.57 1.80
N GLY A 543 15.77 22.73 2.10
CA GLY A 543 15.49 23.80 1.17
C GLY A 543 14.38 23.46 0.15
N VAL A 544 13.53 22.46 0.46
CA VAL A 544 12.41 22.02 -0.39
C VAL A 544 11.16 22.85 -0.11
N VAL A 545 11.05 23.37 1.09
CA VAL A 545 10.01 24.32 1.51
C VAL A 545 10.67 25.62 1.91
N ASP A 546 10.08 26.73 1.49
CA ASP A 546 10.52 28.08 1.89
C ASP A 546 9.32 28.92 2.35
N PHE A 547 9.61 30.02 3.04
CA PHE A 547 8.61 30.89 3.65
C PHE A 547 8.91 32.36 3.38
N ILE A 548 7.94 33.06 2.82
CA ILE A 548 8.02 34.50 2.58
C ILE A 548 7.11 35.22 3.56
N CYS A 549 7.67 36.20 4.28
CA CYS A 549 6.94 37.11 5.15
C CYS A 549 6.97 38.52 4.59
N SER A 550 5.79 39.11 4.38
CA SER A 550 5.63 40.46 3.82
C SER A 550 6.26 41.52 4.74
N PRO A 551 6.90 42.56 4.19
CA PRO A 551 7.35 43.73 4.94
C PRO A 551 6.21 44.45 5.69
N LYS A 552 4.96 44.22 5.32
CA LYS A 552 3.77 44.79 5.97
C LYS A 552 3.49 44.18 7.35
N VAL A 553 4.00 42.96 7.60
CA VAL A 553 3.93 42.33 8.92
C VAL A 553 4.83 43.11 9.89
N PRO A 554 4.36 43.37 11.13
CA PRO A 554 5.13 44.13 12.13
C PRO A 554 6.52 43.53 12.37
N VAL A 555 7.52 44.41 12.56
CA VAL A 555 8.93 44.00 12.69
C VAL A 555 9.14 42.93 13.79
N LYS A 556 8.48 43.06 14.95
CA LYS A 556 8.62 42.10 16.04
C LYS A 556 8.05 40.73 15.70
N THR A 557 6.94 40.69 14.98
CA THR A 557 6.36 39.42 14.47
C THR A 557 7.29 38.77 13.45
N ARG A 558 7.85 39.55 12.52
CA ARG A 558 8.84 39.02 11.55
C ARG A 558 10.07 38.45 12.24
N GLN A 559 10.61 39.12 13.26
CA GLN A 559 11.76 38.63 14.05
C GLN A 559 11.44 37.30 14.77
N LEU A 560 10.22 37.16 15.33
CA LEU A 560 9.78 35.89 15.92
C LEU A 560 9.73 34.78 14.86
N VAL A 561 9.14 35.08 13.70
CA VAL A 561 9.04 34.11 12.60
C VAL A 561 10.41 33.68 12.09
N GLU A 562 11.32 34.63 11.87
CA GLU A 562 12.70 34.35 11.46
C GLU A 562 13.43 33.48 12.46
N PHE A 563 13.25 33.73 13.77
CA PHE A 563 13.82 32.90 14.82
C PHE A 563 13.23 31.48 14.79
N MET A 564 11.92 31.33 14.71
CA MET A 564 11.27 30.02 14.66
C MET A 564 11.60 29.25 13.37
N GLN A 565 11.70 29.93 12.25
CA GLN A 565 12.15 29.34 10.99
C GLN A 565 13.56 28.73 11.14
N HIS A 566 14.46 29.45 11.75
CA HIS A 566 15.81 28.95 12.02
C HIS A 566 15.81 27.72 12.95
N GLN A 567 15.03 27.76 14.02
CA GLN A 567 14.87 26.61 14.92
C GLN A 567 14.32 25.37 14.22
N ILE A 568 13.35 25.52 13.32
CA ILE A 568 12.82 24.41 12.51
C ILE A 568 13.88 23.87 11.56
N MET A 569 14.62 24.75 10.87
CA MET A 569 15.65 24.35 9.92
C MET A 569 16.82 23.60 10.58
N GLU A 570 17.16 23.94 11.83
CA GLU A 570 18.21 23.27 12.61
C GLU A 570 17.70 22.04 13.39
N GLY A 571 16.41 21.70 13.31
CA GLY A 571 15.82 20.58 14.04
C GLY A 571 15.65 20.83 15.54
N GLY A 572 15.79 22.09 15.99
CA GLY A 572 15.62 22.48 17.40
C GLY A 572 14.15 22.63 17.82
N PHE A 573 13.23 22.65 16.88
CA PHE A 573 11.80 22.76 17.15
C PHE A 573 10.97 22.00 16.10
N SER A 574 9.91 21.33 16.57
CA SER A 574 8.84 20.76 15.73
C SER A 574 7.48 21.24 16.23
N PRO A 575 6.55 21.64 15.35
CA PRO A 575 5.19 21.99 15.75
C PRO A 575 4.45 20.87 16.49
N PHE A 576 4.83 19.63 16.26
CA PHE A 576 4.20 18.44 16.83
C PHE A 576 5.00 17.82 17.98
N SER A 577 5.71 18.66 18.74
CA SER A 577 6.40 18.29 19.97
C SER A 577 5.61 18.73 21.19
N GLY A 578 5.71 17.99 22.30
CA GLY A 578 5.10 18.32 23.57
C GLY A 578 3.62 17.97 23.65
N GLU A 579 2.87 18.65 24.52
CA GLU A 579 1.44 18.43 24.68
C GLU A 579 0.65 18.83 23.42
N LEU A 580 -0.19 17.92 22.93
CA LEU A 580 -1.04 18.14 21.75
C LEU A 580 -2.50 17.82 22.10
N TYR A 581 -3.39 18.69 21.65
CA TYR A 581 -4.82 18.59 21.90
C TYR A 581 -5.59 18.60 20.58
N SER A 582 -6.53 17.67 20.46
CA SER A 582 -7.51 17.63 19.38
C SER A 582 -8.89 18.12 19.85
N GLN A 583 -9.82 18.24 18.90
CA GLN A 583 -11.24 18.49 19.21
C GLN A 583 -11.83 17.45 20.18
N ASP A 584 -11.32 16.22 20.17
CA ASP A 584 -11.80 15.09 20.98
C ASP A 584 -11.04 14.91 22.30
N GLY A 585 -10.00 15.72 22.54
CA GLY A 585 -9.20 15.66 23.77
C GLY A 585 -7.69 15.55 23.55
N ILE A 586 -6.99 14.98 24.54
CA ILE A 586 -5.53 14.88 24.52
C ILE A 586 -5.06 13.86 23.47
N VAL A 587 -4.23 14.30 22.55
CA VAL A 587 -3.53 13.42 21.57
C VAL A 587 -2.20 12.95 22.15
N GLN A 588 -1.45 13.86 22.77
CA GLN A 588 -0.15 13.58 23.37
C GLN A 588 0.01 14.40 24.64
N SER A 589 0.42 13.74 25.72
CA SER A 589 0.63 14.37 27.04
C SER A 589 2.09 14.41 27.47
N ASP A 590 3.02 13.86 26.67
CA ASP A 590 4.45 13.84 26.97
C ASP A 590 5.13 15.08 26.40
N ASP A 591 5.59 15.96 27.27
CA ASP A 591 6.28 17.21 26.92
C ASP A 591 7.59 17.02 26.14
N ASN A 592 8.19 15.85 26.21
CA ASN A 592 9.48 15.57 25.59
C ASN A 592 9.36 14.74 24.29
N ARG A 593 8.15 14.33 23.91
CA ARG A 593 7.92 13.55 22.71
C ARG A 593 7.58 14.45 21.52
N SER A 594 8.09 14.08 20.34
CA SER A 594 7.61 14.57 19.05
C SER A 594 6.88 13.44 18.32
N LEU A 595 5.82 13.76 17.57
CA LEU A 595 5.20 12.78 16.68
C LEU A 595 6.20 12.32 15.63
N THR A 596 6.16 11.03 15.31
CA THR A 596 6.97 10.46 14.21
C THR A 596 6.46 10.93 12.85
N PRO A 597 7.28 10.85 11.79
CA PRO A 597 6.83 11.16 10.43
C PRO A 597 5.57 10.40 10.02
N GLU A 598 5.47 9.12 10.37
CA GLU A 598 4.31 8.26 10.09
C GLU A 598 3.06 8.74 10.82
N GLU A 599 3.19 9.14 12.10
CA GLU A 599 2.07 9.70 12.88
C GLU A 599 1.60 11.02 12.31
N ILE A 600 2.51 11.86 11.81
CA ILE A 600 2.16 13.15 11.20
C ILE A 600 1.47 12.95 9.84
N ILE A 601 1.98 12.06 9.00
CA ILE A 601 1.39 11.75 7.68
C ILE A 601 0.00 11.16 7.83
N ASN A 602 -0.18 10.22 8.77
CA ASN A 602 -1.43 9.51 9.01
C ASN A 602 -2.37 10.23 9.99
N MET A 603 -2.14 11.52 10.24
CA MET A 603 -2.94 12.33 11.15
C MET A 603 -4.40 12.44 10.66
N ARG A 604 -5.36 12.12 11.56
CA ARG A 604 -6.81 12.12 11.27
C ARG A 604 -7.62 13.00 12.22
N TRP A 605 -6.96 13.75 13.08
CA TRP A 605 -7.57 14.64 14.05
C TRP A 605 -7.32 16.10 13.69
N LEU A 606 -8.21 16.99 14.13
CA LEU A 606 -8.04 18.43 14.05
C LEU A 606 -7.72 19.01 15.41
N ALA A 607 -6.88 20.05 15.46
CA ALA A 607 -6.50 20.72 16.69
C ALA A 607 -7.73 21.36 17.39
N ASP A 608 -7.69 21.45 18.71
CA ASP A 608 -8.80 21.88 19.57
C ASP A 608 -9.30 23.32 19.30
N ASN A 609 -8.48 24.17 18.69
CA ASN A 609 -8.84 25.53 18.27
C ASN A 609 -9.34 25.60 16.80
N VAL A 610 -9.55 24.48 16.14
CA VAL A 610 -10.13 24.40 14.78
C VAL A 610 -11.63 24.13 14.86
N ASN A 611 -12.43 24.98 14.24
CA ASN A 611 -13.87 24.78 14.03
C ASN A 611 -14.09 24.28 12.61
N GLY A 612 -14.51 23.04 12.47
CA GLY A 612 -14.73 22.35 11.20
C GLY A 612 -14.54 20.85 11.34
N SER A 613 -14.69 20.10 10.27
CA SER A 613 -14.52 18.65 10.25
C SER A 613 -13.86 18.20 8.95
N LEU A 614 -13.36 16.97 8.92
CA LEU A 614 -12.95 16.32 7.68
C LEU A 614 -14.19 16.02 6.83
N PRO A 615 -14.18 16.29 5.52
CA PRO A 615 -15.34 16.07 4.67
C PRO A 615 -15.54 14.59 4.37
N HIS A 616 -16.78 14.15 4.38
CA HIS A 616 -17.14 12.82 3.91
C HIS A 616 -16.91 12.69 2.40
N TRP A 617 -16.49 11.50 1.95
CA TRP A 617 -16.26 11.15 0.54
C TRP A 617 -17.36 11.62 -0.41
N ASN A 618 -18.62 11.37 -0.07
CA ASN A 618 -19.78 11.71 -0.90
C ASN A 618 -20.04 13.21 -1.06
N LYS A 619 -19.37 14.07 -0.27
CA LYS A 619 -19.45 15.54 -0.39
C LYS A 619 -18.35 16.12 -1.28
N LEU A 620 -17.34 15.33 -1.61
CA LEU A 620 -16.23 15.79 -2.45
C LEU A 620 -16.66 15.92 -3.91
N ASN A 621 -16.07 16.89 -4.62
CA ASN A 621 -16.20 16.96 -6.07
C ASN A 621 -15.47 15.79 -6.77
N GLU A 622 -15.78 15.52 -8.04
CA GLU A 622 -15.25 14.35 -8.76
C GLU A 622 -13.71 14.37 -8.90
N ASP A 623 -13.11 15.53 -9.11
CA ASP A 623 -11.65 15.67 -9.18
C ASP A 623 -10.96 15.28 -7.87
N ALA A 624 -11.59 15.63 -6.73
CA ALA A 624 -11.06 15.30 -5.42
C ALA A 624 -11.19 13.83 -5.10
N LYS A 625 -12.29 13.18 -5.49
CA LYS A 625 -12.52 11.75 -5.25
C LYS A 625 -11.38 10.89 -5.78
N ALA A 626 -10.93 11.14 -7.00
CA ALA A 626 -9.85 10.37 -7.62
C ALA A 626 -8.50 10.50 -6.88
N VAL A 627 -8.22 11.65 -6.25
CA VAL A 627 -7.00 11.85 -5.44
C VAL A 627 -7.16 11.21 -4.05
N VAL A 628 -8.33 11.40 -3.43
CA VAL A 628 -8.63 10.89 -2.08
C VAL A 628 -8.75 9.36 -2.07
N GLU A 629 -9.15 8.73 -3.17
CA GLU A 629 -9.14 7.27 -3.33
C GLU A 629 -7.74 6.67 -3.11
N VAL A 630 -6.70 7.37 -3.56
CA VAL A 630 -5.31 6.89 -3.46
C VAL A 630 -4.66 7.26 -2.12
N GLN A 631 -4.94 8.47 -1.60
CA GLN A 631 -4.23 9.03 -0.43
C GLN A 631 -5.15 9.71 0.60
N GLY A 632 -6.42 9.42 0.58
CA GLY A 632 -7.37 9.98 1.55
C GLY A 632 -7.10 9.56 2.99
N VAL A 633 -7.50 10.42 3.93
CA VAL A 633 -7.38 10.16 5.37
C VAL A 633 -8.56 9.36 5.94
N ASP A 634 -9.70 9.33 5.26
CA ASP A 634 -10.85 8.48 5.60
C ASP A 634 -10.94 7.29 4.64
N ASN A 635 -11.26 6.12 5.21
CA ASN A 635 -11.58 4.95 4.40
C ASN A 635 -12.90 5.20 3.64
N ILE A 636 -12.88 4.83 2.37
CA ILE A 636 -13.98 4.95 1.42
C ILE A 636 -15.14 4.00 1.78
N GLU A 637 -14.97 3.17 2.80
CA GLU A 637 -15.94 2.18 3.21
C GLU A 637 -16.90 2.75 4.27
N GLU A 638 -18.00 3.35 3.77
CA GLU A 638 -19.37 3.15 4.29
C GLU A 638 -20.41 3.35 3.19
#